data_0385a2633173674f6d49c353af0b718c
#
_entry.id   0385a2633173674f6d49c353af0b718c
#
_cell.length_a   1.000
_cell.length_b   1.000
_cell.length_c   1.000
_cell.angle_alpha   90.00
_cell.angle_beta   90.00
_cell.angle_gamma   90.00
#
_symmetry.space_group_name_H-M   'P 1'
#
loop_
_entity.id
_entity.type
_entity.pdbx_description
1 polymer ?
#
loop_
_entity_poly.entity_id
_entity_poly.type
_entity_poly.pdbx_seq_one_letter_code
_entity_poly.pdbx_strand_id
1 'polypeptide(L)'
;MKFWILIYSFLFIVFADGLKAQNTYKCRIVDGITGEPLVGAVMRMSADKNISSVSDINGYVSIIPKRELMKDGIEITYIGYKKQHSLLGNGNIYKLSPSETTINDVVVTATESYGITSSSKIAKYAMEHLQPSSFADILELLPGGMAKDPALNAPNVISLREVPISSSDYSTSSLGTSFVIDGAPISTNANMQFMNGAWDSQTTSRDFTNSGVDMRAISTDDIQNVEIVRGIPSVEYGDLTSGLVKINRRKGGNDISARFKADMDSKLFYLSKSFTWVPSRMSLNLSADYLNSKSDPRNILETYSRITISARLNKEWISDSRKVTASLNMDYGGSFDDDKVDPELNYGGVDKYASKYNRYSLNASVDYVNLNKKSIFKSASALMSVAYEKDLLDRTRLVQLNRETPAATTTTDGEHDAVLIYPYTYTANQKVDGQPFSLYAKVNTSLAFPLNGASNELKLGADWQLDKNYGDGQIFNQLNPLYPGLSVRPRKYSAVPASHILSEYAEENFGLSIGKNKLDVQAGARLSTMLNLSDKYALHNKYYIDPRINLGWTFPAIDFLGKTLTIQIAGGYGEHTKMPTMDYMYPEPVYMDLIELNYYHPNRYYRRIYLQTYVKDPTNYNIRAARNKKWELRGDFNLAGNRLSVTYFREDMNSGFRSTAIYNSYSFKNYDASGIDANTITSPPDVATLPYTMQNELHSYTTTTNGSCTYKKGIEYTFSTIRFPIINTRLTINGA
;
A
#
# COMPACT_ATOMS: atom_id res chain seq x y z
N MET A 1 -5.52 10.24 28.39
CA MET A 1 -5.75 9.40 29.59
C MET A 1 -6.73 8.25 29.37
N LYS A 2 -7.85 8.40 28.64
CA LYS A 2 -8.80 7.28 28.35
C LYS A 2 -8.26 6.20 27.42
N PHE A 3 -7.31 6.52 26.55
CA PHE A 3 -6.71 5.57 25.59
C PHE A 3 -5.76 4.54 26.28
N TRP A 4 -5.05 4.95 27.31
CA TRP A 4 -4.18 4.07 28.11
C TRP A 4 -4.95 3.04 28.95
N ILE A 5 -6.18 3.35 29.35
CA ILE A 5 -7.03 2.43 30.12
C ILE A 5 -7.47 1.22 29.27
N LEU A 6 -7.72 1.43 27.97
CA LEU A 6 -8.07 0.34 27.05
C LEU A 6 -6.89 -0.61 26.80
N ILE A 7 -5.67 -0.08 26.72
CA ILE A 7 -4.43 -0.88 26.57
C ILE A 7 -4.17 -1.68 27.85
N TYR A 8 -4.34 -1.10 29.04
CA TYR A 8 -4.18 -1.81 30.31
C TYR A 8 -5.27 -2.87 30.53
N SER A 9 -6.52 -2.61 30.14
CA SER A 9 -7.60 -3.60 30.24
C SER A 9 -7.37 -4.80 29.33
N PHE A 10 -6.80 -4.60 28.15
CA PHE A 10 -6.47 -5.68 27.22
C PHE A 10 -5.27 -6.52 27.70
N LEU A 11 -4.27 -5.89 28.32
CA LEU A 11 -3.13 -6.60 28.93
C LEU A 11 -3.57 -7.48 30.12
N PHE A 12 -4.56 -7.06 30.93
CA PHE A 12 -4.98 -7.79 32.11
C PHE A 12 -5.77 -9.07 31.79
N ILE A 13 -6.48 -9.13 30.68
CA ILE A 13 -7.24 -10.33 30.26
C ILE A 13 -6.30 -11.46 29.79
N VAL A 14 -5.05 -11.15 29.44
CA VAL A 14 -4.07 -12.13 28.94
C VAL A 14 -3.37 -12.94 30.06
N PHE A 15 -3.44 -12.49 31.32
CA PHE A 15 -2.64 -13.05 32.41
C PHE A 15 -3.38 -13.96 33.42
N ALA A 16 -4.68 -14.22 33.22
CA ALA A 16 -5.48 -14.97 34.21
C ALA A 16 -5.79 -16.41 33.78
N ASP A 17 -4.77 -17.26 33.61
CA ASP A 17 -4.99 -18.71 33.61
C ASP A 17 -4.00 -19.43 34.52
N GLY A 18 -4.54 -19.96 35.60
CA GLY A 18 -3.82 -20.66 36.67
C GLY A 18 -3.34 -22.05 36.28
N LEU A 19 -2.15 -22.37 36.73
CA LEU A 19 -1.38 -23.59 36.60
C LEU A 19 -2.14 -24.87 37.04
N LYS A 20 -2.26 -25.83 36.13
CA LYS A 20 -2.35 -27.26 36.47
C LYS A 20 -1.27 -28.02 35.70
N ALA A 21 -0.34 -28.61 36.44
CA ALA A 21 0.74 -29.42 35.85
C ALA A 21 0.17 -30.75 35.34
N GLN A 22 -0.03 -30.88 34.06
CA GLN A 22 -0.17 -32.17 33.35
C GLN A 22 1.08 -32.40 32.52
N ASN A 23 1.57 -33.66 32.46
CA ASN A 23 2.73 -34.01 31.67
C ASN A 23 2.45 -33.80 30.19
N THR A 24 2.89 -32.66 29.66
CA THR A 24 2.75 -32.29 28.25
C THR A 24 4.00 -32.70 27.52
N TYR A 25 3.83 -33.48 26.45
CA TYR A 25 4.91 -33.82 25.50
C TYR A 25 5.00 -32.78 24.40
N LYS A 26 6.17 -32.18 24.32
CA LYS A 26 6.50 -31.23 23.24
C LYS A 26 7.30 -31.92 22.15
N CYS A 27 6.88 -31.76 20.90
CA CYS A 27 7.56 -32.29 19.75
C CYS A 27 7.62 -31.22 18.67
N ARG A 28 8.50 -31.38 17.70
CA ARG A 28 8.57 -30.51 16.54
C ARG A 28 8.35 -31.32 15.27
N ILE A 29 7.52 -30.82 14.36
CA ILE A 29 7.26 -31.45 13.08
C ILE A 29 7.88 -30.56 12.01
N VAL A 30 8.78 -31.13 11.21
CA VAL A 30 9.52 -30.42 10.19
C VAL A 30 9.48 -31.18 8.87
N ASP A 31 9.69 -30.48 7.77
CA ASP A 31 9.97 -31.06 6.48
C ASP A 31 11.24 -31.92 6.54
N GLY A 32 11.18 -33.13 6.05
CA GLY A 32 12.31 -34.09 6.07
C GLY A 32 13.45 -33.70 5.15
N ILE A 33 13.21 -32.83 4.17
CA ILE A 33 14.18 -32.40 3.16
C ILE A 33 14.75 -31.04 3.51
N THR A 34 13.87 -30.05 3.77
CA THR A 34 14.28 -28.66 4.01
C THR A 34 14.57 -28.36 5.47
N GLY A 35 14.06 -29.17 6.41
CA GLY A 35 14.12 -28.92 7.85
C GLY A 35 13.18 -27.82 8.34
N GLU A 36 12.33 -27.30 7.45
CA GLU A 36 11.38 -26.24 7.79
C GLU A 36 10.24 -26.72 8.68
N PRO A 37 9.72 -25.87 9.54
CA PRO A 37 8.57 -26.21 10.37
C PRO A 37 7.32 -26.41 9.50
N LEU A 38 6.63 -27.53 9.71
CA LEU A 38 5.35 -27.79 9.08
C LEU A 38 4.21 -27.26 9.95
N VAL A 39 3.64 -26.14 9.52
CA VAL A 39 2.57 -25.42 10.21
C VAL A 39 1.22 -26.06 9.92
N GLY A 40 0.48 -26.43 10.94
CA GLY A 40 -0.83 -27.08 10.75
C GLY A 40 -0.76 -28.59 10.57
N ALA A 41 0.41 -29.22 10.77
CA ALA A 41 0.52 -30.68 10.79
C ALA A 41 -0.22 -31.23 12.00
N VAL A 42 -1.01 -32.28 11.80
CA VAL A 42 -1.84 -32.91 12.82
C VAL A 42 -1.11 -34.10 13.41
N MET A 43 -0.84 -34.06 14.72
CA MET A 43 -0.36 -35.19 15.50
C MET A 43 -1.50 -35.75 16.34
N ARG A 44 -1.75 -37.06 16.29
CA ARG A 44 -2.79 -37.69 17.09
C ARG A 44 -2.29 -39.03 17.67
N MET A 45 -2.86 -39.44 18.80
CA MET A 45 -2.58 -40.78 19.35
C MET A 45 -3.18 -41.83 18.45
N SER A 46 -2.42 -42.91 18.20
CA SER A 46 -2.86 -43.99 17.29
C SER A 46 -4.07 -44.72 17.85
N ALA A 47 -4.13 -44.94 19.19
CA ALA A 47 -5.19 -45.67 19.85
C ALA A 47 -6.43 -44.80 20.22
N ASP A 48 -6.26 -43.50 20.40
CA ASP A 48 -7.38 -42.57 20.67
C ASP A 48 -7.27 -41.34 19.78
N LYS A 49 -7.97 -41.35 18.68
CA LYS A 49 -7.96 -40.28 17.67
C LYS A 49 -8.49 -38.94 18.17
N ASN A 50 -9.17 -38.90 19.34
CA ASN A 50 -9.66 -37.68 19.94
C ASN A 50 -8.53 -36.91 20.67
N ILE A 51 -7.45 -37.58 21.02
CA ILE A 51 -6.24 -36.96 21.58
C ILE A 51 -5.38 -36.54 20.37
N SER A 52 -5.55 -35.31 19.94
CA SER A 52 -4.84 -34.74 18.79
C SER A 52 -4.40 -33.32 19.08
N SER A 53 -3.33 -32.90 18.44
CA SER A 53 -2.82 -31.54 18.47
C SER A 53 -2.28 -31.14 17.10
N VAL A 54 -2.28 -29.84 16.82
CA VAL A 54 -1.84 -29.27 15.55
C VAL A 54 -0.55 -28.51 15.77
N SER A 55 0.40 -28.64 14.88
CA SER A 55 1.66 -27.91 14.96
C SER A 55 1.46 -26.41 14.74
N ASP A 56 2.16 -25.62 15.56
CA ASP A 56 2.19 -24.18 15.47
C ASP A 56 3.06 -23.70 14.28
N ILE A 57 3.18 -22.40 14.15
CA ILE A 57 3.95 -21.71 13.11
C ILE A 57 5.45 -22.11 13.09
N ASN A 58 5.98 -22.63 14.18
CA ASN A 58 7.36 -23.13 14.29
C ASN A 58 7.43 -24.65 14.18
N GLY A 59 6.32 -25.31 13.84
CA GLY A 59 6.21 -26.75 13.76
C GLY A 59 6.12 -27.45 15.13
N TYR A 60 6.02 -26.70 16.24
CA TYR A 60 5.88 -27.32 17.54
C TYR A 60 4.44 -27.79 17.77
N VAL A 61 4.33 -28.98 18.31
CA VAL A 61 3.09 -29.62 18.72
C VAL A 61 3.20 -30.04 20.16
N SER A 62 2.15 -29.79 20.94
CA SER A 62 2.06 -30.19 22.33
C SER A 62 0.88 -31.14 22.49
N ILE A 63 1.14 -32.35 22.96
CA ILE A 63 0.12 -33.37 23.18
C ILE A 63 0.15 -33.87 24.63
N ILE A 64 -1.01 -34.11 25.19
CA ILE A 64 -1.18 -34.63 26.56
C ILE A 64 -1.73 -36.05 26.44
N PRO A 65 -0.87 -37.08 26.44
CA PRO A 65 -1.31 -38.45 26.36
C PRO A 65 -1.87 -38.94 27.66
N LYS A 66 -2.86 -39.81 27.63
CA LYS A 66 -3.22 -40.62 28.78
C LYS A 66 -2.11 -41.68 28.98
N ARG A 67 -1.71 -41.90 30.24
CA ARG A 67 -0.56 -42.74 30.62
C ARG A 67 -0.64 -44.17 30.04
N GLU A 68 -1.85 -44.70 29.87
CA GLU A 68 -2.15 -46.02 29.32
C GLU A 68 -1.91 -46.13 27.82
N LEU A 69 -1.97 -45.03 27.05
CA LEU A 69 -1.89 -45.01 25.61
C LEU A 69 -0.49 -44.66 25.06
N MET A 70 0.51 -44.51 25.94
CA MET A 70 1.86 -44.08 25.51
C MET A 70 2.60 -45.16 24.68
N LYS A 71 2.20 -46.42 24.80
CA LYS A 71 2.82 -47.55 24.02
C LYS A 71 2.31 -47.67 22.58
N ASP A 72 1.15 -47.07 22.28
CA ASP A 72 0.46 -47.28 21.01
C ASP A 72 0.92 -46.32 19.91
N GLY A 73 1.85 -45.41 20.21
CA GLY A 73 2.43 -44.50 19.25
C GLY A 73 1.53 -43.33 18.81
N ILE A 74 2.03 -42.54 17.92
CA ILE A 74 1.38 -41.38 17.33
C ILE A 74 1.32 -41.51 15.82
N GLU A 75 0.31 -40.88 15.26
CA GLU A 75 0.14 -40.69 13.82
C GLU A 75 0.26 -39.21 13.51
N ILE A 76 1.11 -38.87 12.55
CA ILE A 76 1.32 -37.49 12.09
C ILE A 76 0.90 -37.40 10.62
N THR A 77 0.04 -36.42 10.35
CA THR A 77 -0.48 -36.17 9.00
C THR A 77 -0.36 -34.70 8.66
N TYR A 78 0.03 -34.42 7.42
CA TYR A 78 0.06 -33.09 6.86
C TYR A 78 -0.28 -33.15 5.36
N ILE A 79 -0.98 -32.15 4.84
CA ILE A 79 -1.37 -32.11 3.42
C ILE A 79 -0.11 -32.04 2.55
N GLY A 80 0.02 -32.96 1.60
CA GLY A 80 1.19 -33.05 0.73
C GLY A 80 2.35 -33.88 1.28
N TYR A 81 2.20 -34.55 2.44
CA TYR A 81 3.23 -35.36 3.07
C TYR A 81 2.76 -36.80 3.30
N LYS A 82 3.72 -37.72 3.28
CA LYS A 82 3.43 -39.10 3.67
C LYS A 82 3.06 -39.20 5.14
N LYS A 83 1.99 -39.90 5.44
CA LYS A 83 1.55 -40.18 6.79
C LYS A 83 2.66 -40.91 7.54
N GLN A 84 3.02 -40.44 8.72
CA GLN A 84 4.07 -41.03 9.54
C GLN A 84 3.49 -41.59 10.85
N HIS A 85 3.89 -42.83 11.18
CA HIS A 85 3.66 -43.45 12.47
C HIS A 85 4.96 -43.47 13.27
N SER A 86 4.93 -43.08 14.54
CA SER A 86 6.12 -43.03 15.40
C SER A 86 5.76 -43.19 16.87
N LEU A 87 6.75 -43.40 17.71
CA LEU A 87 6.55 -43.37 19.17
C LEU A 87 6.61 -41.94 19.67
N LEU A 88 5.77 -41.63 20.65
CA LEU A 88 5.75 -40.30 21.28
C LEU A 88 6.98 -40.13 22.20
N GLY A 89 7.79 -39.12 21.94
CA GLY A 89 8.94 -38.76 22.75
C GLY A 89 9.00 -37.26 23.01
N ASN A 90 9.22 -36.84 24.24
CA ASN A 90 9.33 -35.43 24.58
C ASN A 90 10.62 -34.83 23.98
N GLY A 91 10.51 -33.69 23.28
CA GLY A 91 11.62 -33.05 22.59
C GLY A 91 11.96 -33.64 21.22
N ASN A 92 11.25 -34.69 20.76
CA ASN A 92 11.51 -35.30 19.46
C ASN A 92 11.19 -34.35 18.30
N ILE A 93 12.04 -34.43 17.26
CA ILE A 93 11.80 -33.81 15.98
C ILE A 93 11.33 -34.89 14.99
N TYR A 94 10.10 -34.75 14.52
CA TYR A 94 9.52 -35.65 13.52
C TYR A 94 9.69 -35.03 12.14
N LYS A 95 10.41 -35.73 11.28
CA LYS A 95 10.67 -35.32 9.89
C LYS A 95 9.67 -36.01 8.97
N LEU A 96 8.71 -35.28 8.43
CA LEU A 96 7.76 -35.80 7.46
C LEU A 96 8.37 -35.76 6.08
N SER A 97 8.24 -36.88 5.38
CA SER A 97 8.62 -36.94 3.96
C SER A 97 7.48 -36.45 3.09
N PRO A 98 7.71 -35.54 2.13
CA PRO A 98 6.69 -35.16 1.15
C PRO A 98 6.12 -36.40 0.45
N SER A 99 4.83 -36.41 0.17
CA SER A 99 4.24 -37.39 -0.72
C SER A 99 4.73 -37.12 -2.14
N GLU A 100 4.96 -38.16 -2.93
CA GLU A 100 5.62 -38.09 -4.25
C GLU A 100 5.01 -37.09 -5.25
N THR A 101 3.97 -36.37 -4.86
CA THR A 101 3.30 -35.38 -5.69
C THR A 101 3.80 -33.94 -5.52
N THR A 102 4.60 -33.63 -4.48
CA THR A 102 5.18 -32.26 -4.34
C THR A 102 6.40 -32.29 -3.41
N ILE A 103 7.58 -32.39 -3.97
CA ILE A 103 8.80 -31.96 -3.31
C ILE A 103 8.74 -30.43 -3.32
N ASN A 104 8.58 -29.79 -2.16
CA ASN A 104 8.75 -28.36 -2.06
C ASN A 104 10.23 -28.02 -2.19
N ASP A 105 10.67 -27.80 -3.42
CA ASP A 105 11.96 -27.16 -3.67
C ASP A 105 11.98 -25.79 -3.01
N VAL A 106 13.12 -25.41 -2.46
CA VAL A 106 13.36 -24.03 -2.06
C VAL A 106 13.33 -23.19 -3.34
N VAL A 107 12.24 -22.47 -3.55
CA VAL A 107 12.05 -21.63 -4.73
C VAL A 107 12.56 -20.23 -4.40
N VAL A 108 13.64 -19.83 -5.04
CA VAL A 108 14.27 -18.50 -4.89
C VAL A 108 13.75 -17.47 -5.89
N THR A 109 12.64 -17.78 -6.56
CA THR A 109 11.96 -16.91 -7.53
C THR A 109 10.49 -16.74 -7.15
N ALA A 110 9.78 -15.82 -7.79
CA ALA A 110 8.33 -15.78 -7.71
C ALA A 110 7.74 -17.05 -8.33
N THR A 111 6.69 -17.57 -7.71
CA THR A 111 5.92 -18.67 -8.25
C THR A 111 4.52 -18.19 -8.61
N GLU A 112 4.07 -18.50 -9.83
CA GLU A 112 2.67 -18.31 -10.17
C GLU A 112 1.81 -19.24 -9.30
N SER A 113 0.81 -18.68 -8.62
CA SER A 113 -0.08 -19.45 -7.76
C SER A 113 -0.87 -20.48 -8.56
N TYR A 114 -1.08 -21.66 -7.98
CA TYR A 114 -2.12 -22.56 -8.46
C TYR A 114 -3.48 -21.97 -8.04
N GLY A 115 -4.23 -21.46 -8.98
CA GLY A 115 -5.51 -20.85 -8.70
C GLY A 115 -6.21 -20.39 -9.95
N ILE A 116 -7.37 -19.79 -9.74
CA ILE A 116 -8.27 -19.35 -10.81
C ILE A 116 -8.04 -17.87 -11.21
N THR A 117 -7.09 -17.19 -10.58
CA THR A 117 -6.69 -15.81 -10.91
C THR A 117 -5.19 -15.70 -11.03
N SER A 118 -4.70 -14.74 -11.81
CA SER A 118 -3.28 -14.49 -11.99
C SER A 118 -2.68 -13.82 -10.77
N SER A 119 -1.85 -14.56 -10.03
CA SER A 119 -1.12 -14.05 -8.88
C SER A 119 0.26 -14.68 -8.76
N SER A 120 1.23 -13.88 -8.37
CA SER A 120 2.59 -14.33 -8.08
C SER A 120 2.82 -14.33 -6.58
N LYS A 121 3.39 -15.43 -6.07
CA LYS A 121 3.75 -15.61 -4.67
C LYS A 121 5.27 -15.62 -4.53
N ILE A 122 5.75 -14.76 -3.64
CA ILE A 122 7.17 -14.63 -3.33
C ILE A 122 7.35 -15.03 -1.87
N ALA A 123 8.04 -16.14 -1.66
CA ALA A 123 8.29 -16.68 -0.34
C ALA A 123 9.53 -16.03 0.30
N LYS A 124 9.66 -16.20 1.62
CA LYS A 124 10.80 -15.69 2.41
C LYS A 124 12.16 -16.06 1.80
N TYR A 125 12.34 -17.29 1.32
CA TYR A 125 13.61 -17.72 0.71
C TYR A 125 13.96 -16.98 -0.57
N ALA A 126 12.98 -16.61 -1.39
CA ALA A 126 13.24 -15.78 -2.55
C ALA A 126 13.75 -14.41 -2.15
N MET A 127 13.18 -13.83 -1.11
CA MET A 127 13.61 -12.54 -0.56
C MET A 127 14.99 -12.62 0.11
N GLU A 128 15.27 -13.69 0.87
CA GLU A 128 16.59 -13.93 1.47
C GLU A 128 17.68 -14.10 0.40
N HIS A 129 17.35 -14.66 -0.75
CA HIS A 129 18.28 -14.80 -1.88
C HIS A 129 18.47 -13.48 -2.63
N LEU A 130 17.39 -12.76 -2.91
CA LEU A 130 17.40 -11.45 -3.58
C LEU A 130 18.07 -10.38 -2.71
N GLN A 131 17.92 -10.47 -1.39
CA GLN A 131 18.41 -9.49 -0.42
C GLN A 131 17.97 -8.06 -0.75
N PRO A 132 16.66 -7.80 -0.89
CA PRO A 132 16.17 -6.50 -1.32
C PRO A 132 16.50 -5.39 -0.31
N SER A 133 16.84 -4.21 -0.80
CA SER A 133 16.99 -2.98 -0.01
C SER A 133 15.67 -2.23 0.11
N SER A 134 14.83 -2.37 -0.89
CA SER A 134 13.50 -1.77 -1.02
C SER A 134 12.48 -2.83 -1.48
N PHE A 135 11.20 -2.57 -1.20
CA PHE A 135 10.13 -3.42 -1.72
C PHE A 135 10.08 -3.43 -3.26
N ALA A 136 10.55 -2.37 -3.90
CA ALA A 136 10.62 -2.29 -5.36
C ALA A 136 11.49 -3.40 -5.97
N ASP A 137 12.55 -3.82 -5.30
CA ASP A 137 13.46 -4.87 -5.77
C ASP A 137 12.73 -6.23 -5.92
N ILE A 138 11.69 -6.46 -5.12
CA ILE A 138 10.89 -7.70 -5.17
C ILE A 138 10.11 -7.82 -6.49
N LEU A 139 9.78 -6.68 -7.12
CA LEU A 139 9.02 -6.64 -8.37
C LEU A 139 9.80 -7.22 -9.56
N GLU A 140 11.13 -7.29 -9.48
CA GLU A 140 11.98 -7.94 -10.48
C GLU A 140 11.64 -9.42 -10.70
N LEU A 141 11.11 -10.06 -9.67
CA LEU A 141 10.73 -11.47 -9.72
C LEU A 141 9.41 -11.74 -10.45
N LEU A 142 8.64 -10.67 -10.75
CA LEU A 142 7.35 -10.81 -11.45
C LEU A 142 7.54 -11.06 -12.97
N PRO A 143 6.56 -11.69 -13.64
CA PRO A 143 6.53 -11.71 -15.10
C PRO A 143 6.58 -10.28 -15.68
N GLY A 144 7.53 -10.05 -16.58
CA GLY A 144 7.80 -8.71 -17.13
C GLY A 144 8.51 -7.73 -16.17
N GLY A 145 8.87 -8.17 -14.96
CA GLY A 145 9.68 -7.39 -14.05
C GLY A 145 11.09 -7.19 -14.61
N MET A 146 11.60 -5.97 -14.52
CA MET A 146 12.97 -5.62 -14.92
C MET A 146 13.75 -5.21 -13.68
N ALA A 147 14.97 -5.73 -13.56
CA ALA A 147 15.92 -5.27 -12.57
C ALA A 147 16.21 -3.77 -12.81
N LYS A 148 16.11 -2.99 -11.75
CA LYS A 148 16.47 -1.58 -11.74
C LYS A 148 17.32 -1.31 -10.50
N ASP A 149 18.32 -0.49 -10.65
CA ASP A 149 19.03 0.03 -9.49
C ASP A 149 18.04 0.78 -8.59
N PRO A 150 18.03 0.51 -7.28
CA PRO A 150 17.09 1.13 -6.37
C PRO A 150 17.38 2.62 -6.24
N ALA A 151 16.63 3.45 -6.95
CA ALA A 151 16.70 4.91 -6.84
C ALA A 151 15.95 5.34 -5.57
N LEU A 152 16.62 5.35 -4.43
CA LEU A 152 15.99 5.71 -3.14
C LEU A 152 15.94 7.22 -2.87
N ASN A 153 16.46 8.04 -3.76
CA ASN A 153 16.41 9.51 -3.69
C ASN A 153 15.09 10.12 -4.18
N ALA A 154 14.20 9.30 -4.77
CA ALA A 154 12.86 9.70 -5.19
C ALA A 154 11.84 8.63 -4.78
N PRO A 155 10.54 8.99 -4.62
CA PRO A 155 9.49 8.02 -4.31
C PRO A 155 9.45 6.88 -5.33
N ASN A 156 9.28 5.66 -4.83
CA ASN A 156 9.15 4.46 -5.64
C ASN A 156 7.73 3.95 -5.61
N VAL A 157 7.03 4.05 -6.73
CA VAL A 157 5.66 3.61 -6.89
C VAL A 157 5.58 2.34 -7.75
N ILE A 158 4.59 1.50 -7.45
CA ILE A 158 4.39 0.23 -8.16
C ILE A 158 3.84 0.47 -9.58
N SER A 159 4.34 -0.29 -10.54
CA SER A 159 3.77 -0.37 -11.89
C SER A 159 3.41 -1.82 -12.19
N LEU A 160 2.14 -2.09 -12.49
CA LEU A 160 1.62 -3.41 -12.82
C LEU A 160 1.01 -3.43 -14.21
N ARG A 161 1.49 -4.35 -15.06
CA ARG A 161 1.00 -4.48 -16.43
C ARG A 161 1.05 -3.16 -17.21
N GLU A 162 2.09 -2.38 -17.00
CA GLU A 162 2.34 -1.12 -17.70
C GLU A 162 3.70 -1.15 -18.37
N VAL A 163 3.76 -0.60 -19.57
CA VAL A 163 5.03 -0.31 -20.23
C VAL A 163 5.64 0.93 -19.56
N PRO A 164 6.93 0.93 -19.21
CA PRO A 164 7.58 2.12 -18.69
C PRO A 164 7.40 3.29 -19.66
N ILE A 165 6.76 4.36 -19.18
CA ILE A 165 6.56 5.61 -19.95
C ILE A 165 7.37 6.71 -19.31
N SER A 166 7.81 7.65 -20.14
CA SER A 166 8.64 8.79 -19.69
C SER A 166 7.86 9.84 -18.89
N SER A 167 6.53 9.82 -18.93
CA SER A 167 5.67 10.77 -18.24
C SER A 167 4.86 10.05 -17.16
N SER A 168 4.98 10.51 -15.91
CA SER A 168 4.19 10.04 -14.77
C SER A 168 2.70 10.38 -14.88
N ASP A 169 2.33 11.37 -15.70
CA ASP A 169 0.96 11.87 -15.84
C ASP A 169 -0.03 10.83 -16.34
N TYR A 170 0.46 9.76 -16.96
CA TYR A 170 -0.35 8.68 -17.51
C TYR A 170 -0.25 7.39 -16.70
N SER A 171 0.56 7.34 -15.66
CA SER A 171 0.67 6.16 -14.80
C SER A 171 -0.51 6.14 -13.81
N THR A 172 -1.42 5.19 -14.00
CA THR A 172 -2.61 5.04 -13.15
C THR A 172 -2.58 3.80 -12.28
N SER A 173 -1.60 2.90 -12.51
CA SER A 173 -1.58 1.61 -11.83
C SER A 173 -1.20 1.72 -10.36
N SER A 174 -0.35 2.63 -10.00
CA SER A 174 0.12 2.75 -8.61
C SER A 174 -0.99 3.22 -7.67
N LEU A 175 -1.73 4.30 -8.00
CA LEU A 175 -2.87 4.75 -7.22
C LEU A 175 -3.97 3.67 -7.16
N GLY A 176 -4.14 2.90 -8.25
CA GLY A 176 -5.09 1.81 -8.36
C GLY A 176 -4.63 0.49 -7.73
N THR A 177 -3.43 0.42 -7.13
CA THR A 177 -2.92 -0.78 -6.47
C THR A 177 -3.07 -0.67 -4.96
N SER A 178 -3.79 -1.62 -4.36
CA SER A 178 -3.96 -1.70 -2.91
C SER A 178 -2.83 -2.50 -2.27
N PHE A 179 -2.19 -1.93 -1.25
CA PHE A 179 -1.22 -2.62 -0.40
C PHE A 179 -1.87 -3.00 0.91
N VAL A 180 -1.82 -4.29 1.25
CA VAL A 180 -2.42 -4.86 2.46
C VAL A 180 -1.33 -5.55 3.27
N ILE A 181 -1.05 -5.05 4.47
CA ILE A 181 -0.06 -5.63 5.39
C ILE A 181 -0.81 -6.29 6.56
N ASP A 182 -0.62 -7.60 6.74
CA ASP A 182 -1.28 -8.39 7.79
C ASP A 182 -2.81 -8.18 7.84
N GLY A 183 -3.43 -8.02 6.67
CA GLY A 183 -4.88 -7.84 6.52
C GLY A 183 -5.36 -6.38 6.51
N ALA A 184 -4.54 -5.42 6.90
CA ALA A 184 -4.88 -3.99 6.91
C ALA A 184 -4.35 -3.26 5.67
N PRO A 185 -5.16 -2.46 4.96
CA PRO A 185 -4.69 -1.67 3.84
C PRO A 185 -3.85 -0.47 4.30
N ILE A 186 -2.86 -0.09 3.47
CA ILE A 186 -2.18 1.20 3.60
C ILE A 186 -3.02 2.23 2.84
N SER A 187 -3.60 3.20 3.55
CA SER A 187 -4.31 4.29 2.91
C SER A 187 -3.39 5.44 2.54
N THR A 188 -3.58 5.99 1.36
CA THR A 188 -2.97 7.24 0.88
C THR A 188 -4.03 8.29 0.55
N ASN A 189 -5.30 8.06 0.90
CA ASN A 189 -6.42 8.92 0.53
C ASN A 189 -6.37 10.30 1.19
N ALA A 190 -5.75 10.41 2.40
CA ALA A 190 -5.58 11.68 3.10
C ALA A 190 -4.25 12.37 2.81
N ASN A 191 -3.43 11.84 1.89
CA ASN A 191 -2.17 12.48 1.51
C ASN A 191 -2.46 13.69 0.62
N MET A 192 -2.05 14.86 1.10
CA MET A 192 -2.19 16.16 0.43
C MET A 192 -0.87 16.95 0.45
N GLN A 193 0.22 16.26 0.82
CA GLN A 193 1.53 16.84 1.06
C GLN A 193 2.27 17.02 -0.26
N PHE A 194 1.96 18.07 -0.98
CA PHE A 194 2.76 18.55 -2.12
C PHE A 194 3.09 20.03 -1.91
N MET A 195 4.16 20.47 -2.50
CA MET A 195 4.56 21.87 -2.42
C MET A 195 3.95 22.66 -3.57
N ASN A 196 2.87 23.36 -3.30
CA ASN A 196 2.16 24.12 -4.30
C ASN A 196 3.06 25.19 -4.92
N GLY A 197 3.04 25.29 -6.25
CA GLY A 197 3.85 26.24 -7.01
C GLY A 197 5.32 25.86 -7.15
N ALA A 198 5.73 24.64 -6.77
CA ALA A 198 7.09 24.19 -6.97
C ALA A 198 7.38 23.89 -8.44
N TRP A 199 8.45 24.51 -8.97
CA TRP A 199 8.89 24.35 -10.36
C TRP A 199 10.31 23.80 -10.47
N ASP A 200 11.03 23.68 -9.35
CA ASP A 200 12.39 23.13 -9.33
C ASP A 200 12.40 21.61 -9.26
N SER A 201 13.45 20.99 -9.84
CA SER A 201 13.57 19.54 -9.90
C SER A 201 13.72 18.86 -8.53
N GLN A 202 14.29 19.57 -7.54
CA GLN A 202 14.44 19.02 -6.20
C GLN A 202 13.10 18.75 -5.53
N THR A 203 12.11 19.59 -5.80
CA THR A 203 10.77 19.47 -5.19
C THR A 203 9.84 18.62 -6.05
N THR A 204 9.78 18.84 -7.37
CA THR A 204 8.84 18.16 -8.26
C THR A 204 9.14 16.66 -8.42
N SER A 205 10.41 16.25 -8.38
CA SER A 205 10.79 14.85 -8.45
C SER A 205 10.38 14.03 -7.21
N ARG A 206 10.04 14.70 -6.12
CA ARG A 206 9.66 14.08 -4.83
C ARG A 206 8.17 14.18 -4.52
N ASP A 207 7.41 14.88 -5.35
CA ASP A 207 5.96 14.92 -5.24
C ASP A 207 5.36 13.61 -5.75
N PHE A 208 4.63 12.91 -4.89
CA PHE A 208 3.95 11.67 -5.23
C PHE A 208 2.49 11.64 -4.76
N THR A 209 1.93 12.79 -4.44
CA THR A 209 0.51 12.93 -4.09
C THR A 209 -0.36 12.32 -5.18
N ASN A 210 -1.36 11.53 -4.79
CA ASN A 210 -2.20 10.73 -5.68
C ASN A 210 -1.46 9.67 -6.54
N SER A 211 -0.22 9.34 -6.18
CA SER A 211 0.58 8.34 -6.90
C SER A 211 0.59 6.96 -6.24
N GLY A 212 -0.15 6.77 -5.14
CA GLY A 212 -0.23 5.50 -4.41
C GLY A 212 0.80 5.39 -3.29
N VAL A 213 1.26 4.17 -3.00
CA VAL A 213 2.15 3.88 -1.86
C VAL A 213 3.62 4.02 -2.28
N ASP A 214 4.39 4.79 -1.52
CA ASP A 214 5.85 4.83 -1.66
C ASP A 214 6.48 3.57 -1.08
N MET A 215 6.99 2.71 -1.96
CA MET A 215 7.58 1.42 -1.59
C MET A 215 8.89 1.55 -0.81
N ARG A 216 9.56 2.71 -0.81
CA ARG A 216 10.76 2.96 0.02
C ARG A 216 10.46 2.80 1.50
N ALA A 217 9.24 3.14 1.93
CA ALA A 217 8.82 3.07 3.33
C ALA A 217 8.56 1.63 3.84
N ILE A 218 8.54 0.62 2.95
CA ILE A 218 8.23 -0.77 3.32
C ILE A 218 9.53 -1.54 3.57
N SER A 219 9.73 -1.97 4.82
CA SER A 219 10.82 -2.90 5.17
C SER A 219 10.54 -4.29 4.64
N THR A 220 11.56 -4.95 4.11
CA THR A 220 11.47 -6.27 3.47
C THR A 220 11.90 -7.43 4.35
N ASP A 221 12.62 -7.17 5.44
CA ASP A 221 13.30 -8.20 6.25
C ASP A 221 12.36 -9.07 7.09
N ASP A 222 11.23 -8.51 7.51
CA ASP A 222 10.23 -9.20 8.33
C ASP A 222 9.14 -9.92 7.52
N ILE A 223 9.23 -9.86 6.21
CA ILE A 223 8.21 -10.42 5.33
C ILE A 223 8.35 -11.93 5.28
N GLN A 224 7.26 -12.65 5.56
CA GLN A 224 7.17 -14.10 5.41
C GLN A 224 6.83 -14.49 3.96
N ASN A 225 5.87 -13.78 3.38
CA ASN A 225 5.53 -13.93 1.97
C ASN A 225 4.84 -12.67 1.44
N VAL A 226 4.98 -12.48 0.14
CA VAL A 226 4.24 -11.47 -0.63
C VAL A 226 3.40 -12.21 -1.67
N GLU A 227 2.14 -11.81 -1.81
CA GLU A 227 1.28 -12.24 -2.90
C GLU A 227 0.86 -11.00 -3.70
N ILE A 228 1.17 -10.99 -4.98
CA ILE A 228 0.82 -9.90 -5.90
C ILE A 228 -0.23 -10.43 -6.87
N VAL A 229 -1.48 -9.99 -6.68
CA VAL A 229 -2.60 -10.34 -7.54
C VAL A 229 -2.72 -9.29 -8.62
N ARG A 230 -2.37 -9.66 -9.85
CA ARG A 230 -2.46 -8.81 -11.04
C ARG A 230 -3.80 -8.97 -11.74
N GLY A 231 -4.42 -10.13 -11.56
CA GLY A 231 -5.71 -10.48 -12.13
C GLY A 231 -6.90 -9.92 -11.37
N ILE A 232 -7.90 -10.78 -11.13
CA ILE A 232 -9.16 -10.44 -10.50
C ILE A 232 -9.12 -10.95 -9.06
N PRO A 233 -8.84 -10.08 -8.06
CA PRO A 233 -8.81 -10.49 -6.66
C PRO A 233 -10.20 -10.76 -6.10
N SER A 234 -10.27 -11.47 -4.95
CA SER A 234 -11.49 -11.64 -4.17
C SER A 234 -12.20 -10.31 -3.91
N VAL A 235 -13.53 -10.31 -3.87
CA VAL A 235 -14.35 -9.13 -3.53
C VAL A 235 -14.12 -8.62 -2.12
N GLU A 236 -13.46 -9.39 -1.27
CA GLU A 236 -13.00 -8.97 0.05
C GLU A 236 -12.09 -7.72 0.00
N TYR A 237 -11.39 -7.52 -1.13
CA TYR A 237 -10.47 -6.40 -1.34
C TYR A 237 -11.07 -5.40 -2.32
N GLY A 238 -11.14 -4.14 -1.91
CA GLY A 238 -11.70 -3.04 -2.69
C GLY A 238 -10.80 -1.83 -2.78
N ASP A 239 -11.37 -0.72 -3.26
CA ASP A 239 -10.70 0.55 -3.49
C ASP A 239 -9.43 0.41 -4.36
N LEU A 240 -9.53 -0.40 -5.41
CA LEU A 240 -8.44 -0.72 -6.33
C LEU A 240 -8.94 -0.85 -7.77
N THR A 241 -8.10 -0.50 -8.74
CA THR A 241 -8.36 -0.68 -10.18
C THR A 241 -7.27 -1.50 -10.86
N SER A 242 -6.07 -1.56 -10.31
CA SER A 242 -4.91 -2.18 -10.98
C SER A 242 -4.52 -3.53 -10.39
N GLY A 243 -4.26 -3.61 -9.10
CA GLY A 243 -3.85 -4.86 -8.48
C GLY A 243 -3.92 -4.83 -6.96
N LEU A 244 -3.51 -5.94 -6.37
CA LEU A 244 -3.47 -6.13 -4.92
C LEU A 244 -2.12 -6.71 -4.52
N VAL A 245 -1.44 -6.05 -3.58
CA VAL A 245 -0.22 -6.52 -2.94
C VAL A 245 -0.53 -6.92 -1.51
N LYS A 246 -0.43 -8.21 -1.20
CA LYS A 246 -0.63 -8.74 0.14
C LYS A 246 0.71 -9.10 0.75
N ILE A 247 1.03 -8.48 1.86
CA ILE A 247 2.27 -8.68 2.60
C ILE A 247 1.91 -9.33 3.94
N ASN A 248 2.39 -10.55 4.13
CA ASN A 248 2.26 -11.25 5.39
C ASN A 248 3.62 -11.26 6.08
N ARG A 249 3.67 -10.76 7.31
CA ARG A 249 4.90 -10.67 8.08
C ARG A 249 5.07 -11.89 8.98
N ARG A 250 6.30 -12.13 9.38
CA ARG A 250 6.69 -13.26 10.22
C ARG A 250 5.98 -13.20 11.58
N LYS A 251 5.42 -14.34 12.01
CA LYS A 251 4.76 -14.52 13.31
C LYS A 251 5.42 -15.69 14.05
N GLY A 252 5.83 -15.45 15.31
CA GLY A 252 6.44 -16.49 16.16
C GLY A 252 7.91 -16.78 15.84
N GLY A 253 8.44 -17.85 16.43
CA GLY A 253 9.85 -18.24 16.38
C GLY A 253 10.54 -18.03 17.71
N ASN A 254 11.80 -18.49 17.81
CA ASN A 254 12.68 -18.24 18.95
C ASN A 254 14.05 -17.72 18.52
N ASP A 255 14.22 -17.48 17.22
CA ASP A 255 15.50 -17.15 16.62
C ASP A 255 15.83 -15.66 16.77
N ILE A 256 17.12 -15.37 16.82
CA ILE A 256 17.67 -14.04 16.56
C ILE A 256 18.03 -14.03 15.08
N SER A 257 17.63 -13.01 14.37
CA SER A 257 18.05 -12.78 12.99
C SER A 257 18.69 -11.40 12.88
N ALA A 258 19.86 -11.34 12.27
CA ALA A 258 20.56 -10.10 11.97
C ALA A 258 21.00 -10.13 10.52
N ARG A 259 20.84 -9.00 9.81
CA ARG A 259 21.33 -8.82 8.45
C ARG A 259 22.08 -7.49 8.34
N PHE A 260 23.22 -7.56 7.70
CA PHE A 260 23.92 -6.39 7.21
C PHE A 260 24.04 -6.51 5.70
N LYS A 261 23.66 -5.47 4.99
CA LYS A 261 23.87 -5.34 3.55
C LYS A 261 24.59 -4.01 3.28
N ALA A 262 25.58 -4.03 2.42
CA ALA A 262 26.19 -2.84 1.86
C ALA A 262 26.33 -3.05 0.35
N ASP A 263 25.77 -2.17 -0.41
CA ASP A 263 25.95 -2.05 -1.85
C ASP A 263 26.53 -0.67 -2.20
N MET A 264 26.59 -0.32 -3.47
CA MET A 264 27.19 0.92 -3.93
C MET A 264 26.44 2.15 -3.41
N ASP A 265 25.12 2.05 -3.27
CA ASP A 265 24.24 3.20 -2.99
C ASP A 265 23.62 3.13 -1.60
N SER A 266 23.63 1.96 -0.93
CA SER A 266 22.93 1.80 0.33
C SER A 266 23.64 0.93 1.36
N LYS A 267 23.31 1.19 2.63
CA LYS A 267 23.71 0.37 3.80
C LYS A 267 22.46 0.06 4.61
N LEU A 268 22.22 -1.22 4.87
CA LEU A 268 21.08 -1.68 5.63
C LEU A 268 21.54 -2.52 6.82
N PHE A 269 20.98 -2.23 8.00
CA PHE A 269 21.14 -3.00 9.22
C PHE A 269 19.75 -3.46 9.66
N TYR A 270 19.61 -4.75 9.91
CA TYR A 270 18.40 -5.33 10.43
C TYR A 270 18.70 -6.23 11.61
N LEU A 271 17.86 -6.16 12.64
CA LEU A 271 17.90 -7.03 13.80
C LEU A 271 16.49 -7.42 14.22
N SER A 272 16.27 -8.69 14.49
CA SER A 272 15.03 -9.15 15.08
C SER A 272 15.24 -10.24 16.12
N LYS A 273 14.30 -10.31 17.08
CA LYS A 273 14.19 -11.37 18.07
C LYS A 273 12.75 -11.82 18.19
N SER A 274 12.58 -13.12 18.11
CA SER A 274 11.29 -13.75 18.33
C SER A 274 11.27 -14.51 19.65
N PHE A 275 10.12 -14.50 20.32
CA PHE A 275 9.86 -15.23 21.54
C PHE A 275 8.59 -16.05 21.35
N THR A 276 8.64 -17.32 21.73
CA THR A 276 7.44 -18.17 21.72
C THR A 276 7.28 -18.87 23.05
N TRP A 277 6.16 -18.62 23.69
CA TRP A 277 5.75 -19.28 24.93
C TRP A 277 4.76 -20.39 24.59
N VAL A 278 5.27 -21.61 24.43
CA VAL A 278 4.48 -22.74 23.98
C VAL A 278 3.32 -23.10 24.92
N PRO A 279 3.49 -23.11 26.27
CA PRO A 279 2.38 -23.43 27.15
C PRO A 279 1.20 -22.49 27.02
N SER A 280 1.49 -21.20 26.83
CA SER A 280 0.46 -20.16 26.67
C SER A 280 0.05 -19.97 25.21
N ARG A 281 0.68 -20.64 24.24
CA ARG A 281 0.46 -20.45 22.79
C ARG A 281 0.52 -18.96 22.39
N MET A 282 1.52 -18.28 22.92
CA MET A 282 1.74 -16.86 22.67
C MET A 282 3.09 -16.68 21.99
N SER A 283 3.17 -15.74 21.08
CA SER A 283 4.42 -15.35 20.43
C SER A 283 4.55 -13.83 20.32
N LEU A 284 5.78 -13.36 20.49
CA LEU A 284 6.15 -11.95 20.30
C LEU A 284 7.33 -11.88 19.35
N ASN A 285 7.20 -11.07 18.28
CA ASN A 285 8.28 -10.74 17.38
C ASN A 285 8.62 -9.26 17.54
N LEU A 286 9.88 -8.97 17.77
CA LEU A 286 10.42 -7.61 17.79
C LEU A 286 11.43 -7.47 16.68
N SER A 287 11.37 -6.38 15.93
CA SER A 287 12.33 -6.11 14.85
C SER A 287 12.60 -4.63 14.71
N ALA A 288 13.80 -4.33 14.24
CA ALA A 288 14.21 -2.99 13.86
C ALA A 288 15.09 -3.06 12.61
N ASP A 289 14.91 -2.12 11.69
CA ASP A 289 15.84 -1.91 10.58
C ASP A 289 16.25 -0.44 10.48
N TYR A 290 17.45 -0.22 9.94
CA TYR A 290 17.96 1.07 9.54
C TYR A 290 18.55 0.95 8.15
N LEU A 291 18.07 1.76 7.24
CA LEU A 291 18.59 1.91 5.88
C LEU A 291 19.13 3.33 5.71
N ASN A 292 20.34 3.47 5.19
CA ASN A 292 20.88 4.74 4.71
C ASN A 292 21.27 4.57 3.25
N SER A 293 20.82 5.47 2.40
CA SER A 293 21.10 5.46 0.96
C SER A 293 21.55 6.83 0.48
N LYS A 294 22.40 6.82 -0.54
CA LYS A 294 22.86 7.98 -1.28
C LYS A 294 22.85 7.64 -2.76
N SER A 295 22.26 8.48 -3.59
CA SER A 295 22.26 8.28 -5.05
C SER A 295 23.66 8.34 -5.66
N ASP A 296 24.54 9.16 -5.09
CA ASP A 296 25.99 9.16 -5.33
C ASP A 296 26.71 9.10 -3.98
N PRO A 297 27.46 8.03 -3.69
CA PRO A 297 28.20 7.90 -2.43
C PRO A 297 29.18 9.05 -2.14
N ARG A 298 29.64 9.75 -3.16
CA ARG A 298 30.53 10.93 -3.06
C ARG A 298 29.77 12.19 -2.66
N ASN A 299 28.47 12.26 -2.98
CA ASN A 299 27.64 13.40 -2.61
C ASN A 299 27.14 13.26 -1.16
N ILE A 300 27.73 14.04 -0.26
CA ILE A 300 27.32 14.06 1.16
C ILE A 300 26.09 14.93 1.40
N LEU A 301 25.66 15.71 0.42
CA LEU A 301 24.61 16.71 0.53
C LEU A 301 23.21 16.12 0.23
N GLU A 302 23.16 14.93 -0.38
CA GLU A 302 21.93 14.21 -0.66
C GLU A 302 21.94 12.86 0.08
N THR A 303 20.92 12.63 0.91
CA THR A 303 20.81 11.40 1.69
C THR A 303 19.34 11.02 1.89
N TYR A 304 19.07 9.71 1.85
CA TYR A 304 17.81 9.12 2.28
C TYR A 304 18.09 8.13 3.41
N SER A 305 17.33 8.21 4.50
CA SER A 305 17.42 7.26 5.61
C SER A 305 16.04 6.77 6.00
N ARG A 306 15.94 5.48 6.34
CA ARG A 306 14.72 4.86 6.86
C ARG A 306 15.04 4.14 8.16
N ILE A 307 14.11 4.25 9.12
CA ILE A 307 14.11 3.47 10.37
C ILE A 307 12.74 2.80 10.47
N THR A 308 12.71 1.50 10.72
CA THR A 308 11.46 0.82 11.07
C THR A 308 11.62 0.06 12.38
N ILE A 309 10.57 0.07 13.20
CA ILE A 309 10.49 -0.70 14.44
C ILE A 309 9.13 -1.36 14.47
N SER A 310 9.11 -2.66 14.73
CA SER A 310 7.87 -3.43 14.77
C SER A 310 7.81 -4.34 16.00
N ALA A 311 6.61 -4.45 16.57
CA ALA A 311 6.29 -5.42 17.62
C ALA A 311 5.00 -6.15 17.23
N ARG A 312 5.05 -7.48 17.17
CA ARG A 312 3.91 -8.31 16.77
C ARG A 312 3.65 -9.36 17.83
N LEU A 313 2.52 -9.24 18.51
CA LEU A 313 2.03 -10.17 19.53
C LEU A 313 0.92 -11.03 18.94
N ASN A 314 1.03 -12.35 19.11
CA ASN A 314 0.01 -13.29 18.69
C ASN A 314 -0.31 -14.23 19.86
N LYS A 315 -1.59 -14.52 20.04
CA LYS A 315 -2.10 -15.45 21.04
C LYS A 315 -3.13 -16.38 20.41
N GLU A 316 -2.99 -17.68 20.68
CA GLU A 316 -3.97 -18.66 20.23
C GLU A 316 -4.64 -19.35 21.41
N TRP A 317 -5.96 -19.55 21.30
CA TRP A 317 -6.75 -20.38 22.16
C TRP A 317 -7.37 -21.49 21.32
N ILE A 318 -7.08 -22.74 21.66
CA ILE A 318 -7.57 -23.90 20.92
C ILE A 318 -8.30 -24.82 21.89
N SER A 319 -9.51 -25.20 21.51
CA SER A 319 -10.31 -26.25 22.15
C SER A 319 -10.74 -27.27 21.09
N ASP A 320 -11.41 -28.32 21.50
CA ASP A 320 -11.85 -29.40 20.58
C ASP A 320 -12.79 -28.90 19.47
N SER A 321 -13.54 -27.83 19.74
CA SER A 321 -14.55 -27.30 18.81
C SER A 321 -14.17 -25.99 18.14
N ARG A 322 -13.18 -25.27 18.64
CA ARG A 322 -12.85 -23.92 18.14
C ARG A 322 -11.39 -23.55 18.30
N LYS A 323 -10.90 -22.73 17.37
CA LYS A 323 -9.64 -22.01 17.46
C LYS A 323 -9.92 -20.51 17.41
N VAL A 324 -9.35 -19.75 18.35
CA VAL A 324 -9.37 -18.28 18.32
C VAL A 324 -7.93 -17.80 18.27
N THR A 325 -7.63 -16.91 17.35
CA THR A 325 -6.32 -16.25 17.22
C THR A 325 -6.50 -14.76 17.39
N ALA A 326 -5.80 -14.15 18.33
CA ALA A 326 -5.71 -12.70 18.46
C ALA A 326 -4.32 -12.23 18.08
N SER A 327 -4.25 -11.19 17.28
CA SER A 327 -2.99 -10.57 16.84
C SER A 327 -3.02 -9.08 17.14
N LEU A 328 -1.90 -8.54 17.64
CA LEU A 328 -1.69 -7.12 17.85
C LEU A 328 -0.34 -6.74 17.25
N ASN A 329 -0.34 -5.87 16.24
CA ASN A 329 0.85 -5.40 15.57
C ASN A 329 0.99 -3.90 15.80
N MET A 330 2.17 -3.46 16.25
CA MET A 330 2.53 -2.08 16.45
C MET A 330 3.74 -1.77 15.58
N ASP A 331 3.65 -0.75 14.75
CA ASP A 331 4.71 -0.40 13.84
C ASP A 331 5.01 1.10 13.91
N TYR A 332 6.29 1.41 13.87
CA TYR A 332 6.81 2.74 13.59
C TYR A 332 7.67 2.66 12.33
N GLY A 333 7.43 3.56 11.39
CA GLY A 333 8.26 3.78 10.21
C GLY A 333 8.60 5.27 10.10
N GLY A 334 9.90 5.57 10.05
CA GLY A 334 10.39 6.93 9.82
C GLY A 334 11.27 6.96 8.60
N SER A 335 11.14 7.99 7.74
CA SER A 335 12.09 8.27 6.68
C SER A 335 12.48 9.75 6.67
N PHE A 336 13.73 9.99 6.28
CA PHE A 336 14.35 11.30 6.26
C PHE A 336 15.06 11.44 4.92
N ASP A 337 14.62 12.41 4.14
CA ASP A 337 15.18 12.74 2.84
C ASP A 337 15.75 14.16 2.91
N ASP A 338 17.00 14.35 2.56
CA ASP A 338 17.71 15.62 2.66
C ASP A 338 18.54 15.83 1.39
N ASP A 339 18.35 16.98 0.76
CA ASP A 339 19.03 17.38 -0.46
C ASP A 339 19.39 18.87 -0.37
N LYS A 340 20.69 19.19 -0.49
CA LYS A 340 21.22 20.54 -0.36
C LYS A 340 22.14 20.86 -1.54
N VAL A 341 22.11 22.09 -1.98
CA VAL A 341 23.11 22.58 -2.92
C VAL A 341 24.47 22.75 -2.23
N ASP A 342 25.53 22.50 -2.97
CA ASP A 342 26.89 22.72 -2.49
C ASP A 342 27.18 24.23 -2.40
N PRO A 343 27.42 24.81 -1.21
CA PRO A 343 27.68 26.23 -1.06
C PRO A 343 28.98 26.69 -1.73
N GLU A 344 29.95 25.80 -1.86
CA GLU A 344 31.26 26.13 -2.47
C GLU A 344 31.13 26.26 -4.00
N LEU A 345 30.32 25.37 -4.60
CA LEU A 345 30.04 25.41 -6.05
C LEU A 345 28.99 26.46 -6.42
N ASN A 346 28.12 26.85 -5.50
CA ASN A 346 26.99 27.75 -5.74
C ASN A 346 27.13 29.10 -5.02
N TYR A 347 28.33 29.59 -4.81
CA TYR A 347 28.62 30.90 -4.22
C TYR A 347 27.83 31.18 -2.91
N GLY A 348 27.87 30.25 -1.97
CA GLY A 348 27.16 30.37 -0.70
C GLY A 348 25.65 30.07 -0.83
N GLY A 349 25.25 29.28 -1.80
CA GLY A 349 23.87 28.83 -1.98
C GLY A 349 23.29 28.20 -0.72
N VAL A 350 22.04 28.53 -0.41
CA VAL A 350 21.31 28.07 0.80
C VAL A 350 20.18 27.11 0.46
N ASP A 351 20.00 26.80 -0.80
CA ASP A 351 18.89 26.01 -1.30
C ASP A 351 18.96 24.61 -0.71
N LYS A 352 17.87 24.15 -0.12
CA LYS A 352 17.72 22.81 0.42
C LYS A 352 16.30 22.32 0.37
N TYR A 353 16.15 21.03 0.25
CA TYR A 353 14.92 20.29 0.44
C TYR A 353 15.10 19.28 1.56
N ALA A 354 14.11 19.13 2.43
CA ALA A 354 14.08 18.06 3.42
C ALA A 354 12.67 17.52 3.57
N SER A 355 12.55 16.21 3.68
CA SER A 355 11.30 15.54 4.04
C SER A 355 11.50 14.71 5.29
N LYS A 356 10.54 14.79 6.21
CA LYS A 356 10.50 13.99 7.45
C LYS A 356 9.16 13.31 7.55
N TYR A 357 9.15 12.05 7.23
CA TYR A 357 7.97 11.21 7.32
C TYR A 357 8.05 10.30 8.55
N ASN A 358 7.02 10.29 9.38
CA ASN A 358 6.89 9.40 10.52
C ASN A 358 5.48 8.80 10.50
N ARG A 359 5.41 7.49 10.51
CA ARG A 359 4.16 6.74 10.53
C ARG A 359 4.09 5.83 11.76
N TYR A 360 3.01 5.93 12.49
CA TYR A 360 2.68 5.07 13.62
C TYR A 360 1.44 4.27 13.24
N SER A 361 1.48 2.95 13.40
CA SER A 361 0.30 2.13 13.15
C SER A 361 0.09 1.07 14.22
N LEU A 362 -1.18 0.79 14.46
CA LEU A 362 -1.65 -0.24 15.37
C LEU A 362 -2.71 -1.06 14.65
N ASN A 363 -2.46 -2.37 14.51
CA ASN A 363 -3.39 -3.30 13.90
C ASN A 363 -3.77 -4.36 14.94
N ALA A 364 -5.05 -4.54 15.18
CA ALA A 364 -5.60 -5.58 16.04
C ALA A 364 -6.54 -6.47 15.24
N SER A 365 -6.38 -7.78 15.32
CA SER A 365 -7.29 -8.73 14.71
C SER A 365 -7.65 -9.86 15.66
N VAL A 366 -8.87 -10.38 15.48
CA VAL A 366 -9.36 -11.58 16.14
C VAL A 366 -9.98 -12.48 15.07
N ASP A 367 -9.45 -13.69 14.95
CA ASP A 367 -9.90 -14.71 14.01
C ASP A 367 -10.48 -15.89 14.80
N TYR A 368 -11.72 -16.21 14.55
CA TYR A 368 -12.41 -17.38 15.08
C TYR A 368 -12.57 -18.44 13.99
N VAL A 369 -12.16 -19.65 14.23
CA VAL A 369 -12.35 -20.82 13.34
C VAL A 369 -13.11 -21.90 14.09
N ASN A 370 -14.21 -22.35 13.52
CA ASN A 370 -14.99 -23.48 14.02
C ASN A 370 -14.37 -24.79 13.52
N LEU A 371 -13.89 -25.62 14.43
CA LEU A 371 -13.27 -26.90 14.12
C LEU A 371 -14.31 -28.01 13.91
N ASN A 372 -15.59 -27.78 14.23
CA ASN A 372 -16.65 -28.72 13.95
C ASN A 372 -16.98 -28.75 12.45
N LYS A 373 -16.55 -29.82 11.78
CA LYS A 373 -16.74 -30.01 10.34
C LYS A 373 -18.19 -30.00 9.88
N LYS A 374 -19.14 -30.36 10.76
CA LYS A 374 -20.60 -30.40 10.46
C LYS A 374 -21.27 -29.04 10.59
N SER A 375 -20.62 -28.07 11.22
CA SER A 375 -21.19 -26.73 11.39
C SER A 375 -21.24 -26.00 10.04
N ILE A 376 -22.33 -25.32 9.77
CA ILE A 376 -22.48 -24.40 8.63
C ILE A 376 -21.54 -23.19 8.86
N PHE A 377 -21.52 -22.65 10.05
CA PHE A 377 -20.62 -21.55 10.42
C PHE A 377 -19.17 -22.05 10.53
N LYS A 378 -18.25 -21.53 9.68
CA LYS A 378 -16.84 -21.97 9.63
C LYS A 378 -15.91 -21.03 10.33
N SER A 379 -16.03 -19.75 10.06
CA SER A 379 -15.14 -18.76 10.66
C SER A 379 -15.79 -17.38 10.74
N ALA A 380 -15.26 -16.56 11.65
CA ALA A 380 -15.50 -15.12 11.66
C ALA A 380 -14.18 -14.42 11.97
N SER A 381 -13.99 -13.24 11.44
CA SER A 381 -12.85 -12.40 11.81
C SER A 381 -13.27 -10.94 11.94
N ALA A 382 -12.57 -10.25 12.83
CA ALA A 382 -12.65 -8.81 12.99
C ALA A 382 -11.23 -8.23 12.98
N LEU A 383 -11.05 -7.13 12.26
CA LEU A 383 -9.79 -6.40 12.17
C LEU A 383 -10.06 -4.92 12.35
N MET A 384 -9.20 -4.26 13.13
CA MET A 384 -9.17 -2.81 13.28
C MET A 384 -7.73 -2.33 13.10
N SER A 385 -7.54 -1.34 12.28
CA SER A 385 -6.25 -0.70 12.02
C SER A 385 -6.36 0.79 12.19
N VAL A 386 -5.42 1.38 12.91
CA VAL A 386 -5.27 2.83 13.08
C VAL A 386 -3.87 3.21 12.61
N ALA A 387 -3.77 4.20 11.75
CA ALA A 387 -2.49 4.79 11.37
C ALA A 387 -2.55 6.30 11.52
N TYR A 388 -1.45 6.87 12.02
CA TYR A 388 -1.22 8.30 12.09
C TYR A 388 0.13 8.62 11.49
N GLU A 389 0.16 9.60 10.62
CA GLU A 389 1.37 10.02 9.95
C GLU A 389 1.68 11.48 10.31
N LYS A 390 2.95 11.80 10.35
CA LYS A 390 3.45 13.18 10.40
C LYS A 390 4.47 13.31 9.29
N ASP A 391 4.06 14.00 8.25
CA ASP A 391 4.83 14.19 7.03
C ASP A 391 5.09 15.70 6.85
N LEU A 392 6.34 16.08 7.00
CA LEU A 392 6.79 17.46 6.90
C LEU A 392 7.73 17.60 5.70
N LEU A 393 7.32 18.41 4.74
CA LEU A 393 8.21 18.89 3.68
C LEU A 393 8.73 20.27 4.06
N ASP A 394 10.03 20.52 3.88
CA ASP A 394 10.69 21.78 4.19
C ASP A 394 11.58 22.20 3.01
N ARG A 395 11.23 23.28 2.37
CA ARG A 395 11.99 23.84 1.24
C ARG A 395 12.52 25.23 1.60
N THR A 396 13.82 25.39 1.49
CA THR A 396 14.48 26.70 1.60
C THR A 396 15.09 27.08 0.26
N ARG A 397 14.99 28.32 -0.14
CA ARG A 397 15.51 28.83 -1.39
C ARG A 397 16.01 30.26 -1.26
N LEU A 398 17.13 30.56 -1.92
CA LEU A 398 17.54 31.94 -2.15
C LEU A 398 16.73 32.51 -3.32
N VAL A 399 15.98 33.57 -3.05
CA VAL A 399 15.18 34.29 -4.05
C VAL A 399 15.84 35.63 -4.37
N GLN A 400 16.06 35.88 -5.64
CA GLN A 400 16.61 37.11 -6.15
C GLN A 400 15.62 37.72 -7.17
N LEU A 401 15.09 38.88 -6.85
CA LEU A 401 14.18 39.62 -7.71
C LEU A 401 14.99 40.66 -8.51
N ASN A 402 14.67 40.79 -9.77
CA ASN A 402 15.25 41.77 -10.67
C ASN A 402 14.34 43.01 -10.91
N ARG A 403 13.14 42.96 -10.36
CA ARG A 403 12.15 44.03 -10.46
C ARG A 403 11.21 43.99 -9.27
N GLU A 404 10.40 45.03 -9.10
CA GLU A 404 9.33 45.06 -8.15
C GLU A 404 8.30 43.98 -8.44
N THR A 405 8.00 43.24 -7.41
CA THR A 405 7.07 42.11 -7.48
C THR A 405 6.03 42.25 -6.39
N PRO A 406 4.75 42.13 -6.73
CA PRO A 406 3.69 42.18 -5.71
C PRO A 406 3.65 40.88 -4.93
N ALA A 407 3.39 40.98 -3.63
CA ALA A 407 2.91 39.91 -2.79
C ALA A 407 1.38 39.99 -2.72
N ALA A 408 0.71 39.09 -3.42
CA ALA A 408 -0.74 39.05 -3.33
C ALA A 408 -1.15 38.21 -2.12
N THR A 409 -1.85 38.81 -1.18
CA THR A 409 -2.18 38.21 0.12
C THR A 409 -3.66 38.02 0.34
N THR A 410 -4.53 38.67 -0.45
CA THR A 410 -5.98 38.55 -0.32
C THR A 410 -6.49 37.16 -0.67
N THR A 411 -7.55 36.75 0.01
CA THR A 411 -8.27 35.48 -0.23
C THR A 411 -9.69 35.71 -0.74
N THR A 412 -10.04 36.96 -1.10
CA THR A 412 -11.36 37.33 -1.59
C THR A 412 -11.28 37.96 -2.98
N ASP A 413 -12.36 37.81 -3.75
CA ASP A 413 -12.52 38.53 -5.03
C ASP A 413 -12.52 40.03 -4.82
N GLY A 414 -11.92 40.77 -5.75
CA GLY A 414 -12.01 42.21 -5.82
C GLY A 414 -10.68 42.91 -6.06
N GLU A 415 -10.78 44.23 -6.11
CA GLU A 415 -9.67 45.16 -6.30
C GLU A 415 -9.00 45.46 -4.94
N HIS A 416 -7.66 45.50 -4.91
CA HIS A 416 -6.93 45.83 -3.67
C HIS A 416 -5.46 46.20 -3.95
N ASP A 417 -4.85 46.87 -2.99
CA ASP A 417 -3.43 47.17 -3.02
C ASP A 417 -2.60 45.93 -2.72
N ALA A 418 -1.58 45.66 -3.54
CA ALA A 418 -0.58 44.64 -3.25
C ALA A 418 0.52 45.21 -2.35
N VAL A 419 1.05 44.32 -1.49
CA VAL A 419 2.29 44.60 -0.78
C VAL A 419 3.47 44.35 -1.70
N LEU A 420 4.46 45.26 -1.75
CA LEU A 420 5.67 45.07 -2.51
C LEU A 420 6.64 44.16 -1.74
N ILE A 421 7.18 43.13 -2.41
CA ILE A 421 8.20 42.26 -1.82
C ILE A 421 9.51 43.03 -1.69
N TYR A 422 10.01 43.09 -0.45
CA TYR A 422 11.26 43.75 -0.13
C TYR A 422 11.94 43.08 1.08
N PRO A 423 13.28 42.87 1.09
CA PRO A 423 14.26 43.25 0.05
C PRO A 423 14.18 42.36 -1.19
N TYR A 424 14.82 42.75 -2.29
CA TYR A 424 14.82 42.01 -3.56
C TYR A 424 15.60 40.71 -3.50
N THR A 425 16.49 40.54 -2.52
CA THR A 425 17.19 39.29 -2.24
C THR A 425 16.85 38.86 -0.83
N TYR A 426 16.31 37.64 -0.70
CA TYR A 426 15.92 37.08 0.58
C TYR A 426 15.98 35.54 0.54
N THR A 427 16.11 34.94 1.71
CA THR A 427 15.95 33.50 1.87
C THR A 427 14.49 33.21 2.21
N ALA A 428 13.83 32.49 1.34
CA ALA A 428 12.48 32.01 1.54
C ALA A 428 12.46 30.61 2.16
N ASN A 429 11.45 30.35 2.97
CA ASN A 429 11.16 29.02 3.51
C ASN A 429 9.68 28.72 3.38
N GLN A 430 9.36 27.53 2.89
CA GLN A 430 8.01 27.00 2.85
C GLN A 430 8.01 25.59 3.44
N LYS A 431 7.04 25.34 4.29
CA LYS A 431 6.78 24.05 4.89
C LYS A 431 5.41 23.53 4.47
N VAL A 432 5.30 22.23 4.31
CA VAL A 432 4.02 21.55 4.16
C VAL A 432 3.89 20.57 5.30
N ASP A 433 3.01 20.85 6.25
CA ASP A 433 2.73 20.00 7.40
C ASP A 433 1.51 19.12 7.10
N GLY A 434 1.75 17.86 6.79
CA GLY A 434 0.72 16.84 6.63
C GLY A 434 0.62 15.97 7.87
N GLN A 435 -0.60 15.71 8.32
CA GLN A 435 -0.89 14.79 9.43
C GLN A 435 -2.04 13.84 9.05
N PRO A 436 -1.82 12.95 8.07
CA PRO A 436 -2.81 11.94 7.72
C PRO A 436 -3.12 11.02 8.89
N PHE A 437 -4.40 10.81 9.11
CA PHE A 437 -4.94 9.82 10.03
C PHE A 437 -5.85 8.90 9.25
N SER A 438 -5.69 7.60 9.42
CA SER A 438 -6.58 6.61 8.85
C SER A 438 -7.03 5.60 9.89
N LEU A 439 -8.31 5.25 9.84
CA LEU A 439 -8.93 4.19 10.61
C LEU A 439 -9.60 3.23 9.63
N TYR A 440 -9.28 1.95 9.75
CA TYR A 440 -9.90 0.88 8.98
C TYR A 440 -10.46 -0.18 9.91
N ALA A 441 -11.72 -0.54 9.72
CA ALA A 441 -12.39 -1.60 10.45
C ALA A 441 -13.02 -2.59 9.46
N LYS A 442 -12.84 -3.89 9.70
CA LYS A 442 -13.36 -4.95 8.83
C LYS A 442 -13.90 -6.10 9.66
N VAL A 443 -15.03 -6.63 9.24
CA VAL A 443 -15.60 -7.87 9.76
C VAL A 443 -15.94 -8.79 8.60
N ASN A 444 -15.69 -10.09 8.79
CA ASN A 444 -16.13 -11.08 7.83
C ASN A 444 -16.53 -12.39 8.51
N THR A 445 -17.30 -13.20 7.81
CA THR A 445 -17.70 -14.54 8.23
C THR A 445 -17.72 -15.48 7.02
N SER A 446 -17.39 -16.76 7.25
CA SER A 446 -17.52 -17.81 6.26
C SER A 446 -18.54 -18.85 6.70
N LEU A 447 -19.44 -19.20 5.77
CA LEU A 447 -20.44 -20.23 5.90
C LEU A 447 -20.19 -21.32 4.85
N ALA A 448 -20.35 -22.59 5.21
CA ALA A 448 -20.27 -23.67 4.25
C ALA A 448 -21.48 -24.63 4.45
N PHE A 449 -22.25 -24.79 3.40
CA PHE A 449 -23.44 -25.64 3.42
C PHE A 449 -23.07 -27.07 2.98
N PRO A 450 -23.62 -28.11 3.60
CA PRO A 450 -23.34 -29.48 3.21
C PRO A 450 -23.94 -29.78 1.82
N LEU A 451 -23.10 -29.98 0.81
CA LEU A 451 -23.49 -30.36 -0.54
C LEU A 451 -22.84 -31.70 -0.91
N ASN A 452 -23.65 -32.64 -1.45
CA ASN A 452 -23.11 -33.93 -1.90
C ASN A 452 -22.27 -33.76 -3.17
N GLY A 453 -20.99 -34.15 -3.12
CA GLY A 453 -20.10 -34.10 -4.27
C GLY A 453 -19.54 -32.71 -4.61
N ALA A 454 -19.91 -31.67 -3.87
CA ALA A 454 -19.42 -30.33 -4.05
C ALA A 454 -18.92 -29.72 -2.73
N SER A 455 -17.94 -28.82 -2.81
CA SER A 455 -17.55 -27.95 -1.72
C SER A 455 -18.04 -26.55 -2.00
N ASN A 456 -18.49 -25.85 -0.95
CA ASN A 456 -18.84 -24.43 -1.05
C ASN A 456 -18.40 -23.67 0.19
N GLU A 457 -18.14 -22.39 0.03
CA GLU A 457 -17.85 -21.46 1.09
C GLU A 457 -18.41 -20.09 0.71
N LEU A 458 -19.48 -19.68 1.38
CA LEU A 458 -20.02 -18.33 1.26
C LEU A 458 -19.33 -17.43 2.27
N LYS A 459 -18.58 -16.44 1.79
CA LYS A 459 -17.95 -15.40 2.58
C LYS A 459 -18.81 -14.12 2.52
N LEU A 460 -19.16 -13.59 3.68
CA LEU A 460 -19.86 -12.32 3.83
C LEU A 460 -19.00 -11.38 4.66
N GLY A 461 -18.98 -10.11 4.32
CA GLY A 461 -18.24 -9.15 5.13
C GLY A 461 -18.56 -7.70 4.80
N ALA A 462 -18.04 -6.84 5.68
CA ALA A 462 -18.12 -5.40 5.52
C ALA A 462 -16.82 -4.76 6.02
N ASP A 463 -16.46 -3.64 5.41
CA ASP A 463 -15.37 -2.80 5.88
C ASP A 463 -15.73 -1.32 5.82
N TRP A 464 -15.13 -0.57 6.72
CA TRP A 464 -15.26 0.88 6.81
C TRP A 464 -13.88 1.51 6.97
N GLN A 465 -13.62 2.52 6.13
CA GLN A 465 -12.41 3.30 6.15
C GLN A 465 -12.73 4.76 6.39
N LEU A 466 -11.99 5.40 7.29
CA LEU A 466 -12.03 6.83 7.58
C LEU A 466 -10.64 7.39 7.36
N ASP A 467 -10.55 8.45 6.56
CA ASP A 467 -9.30 9.17 6.30
C ASP A 467 -9.49 10.66 6.58
N LYS A 468 -8.54 11.28 7.26
CA LYS A 468 -8.54 12.71 7.62
C LYS A 468 -7.12 13.23 7.67
N ASN A 469 -6.87 14.43 7.18
CA ASN A 469 -5.61 15.12 7.41
C ASN A 469 -5.80 16.21 8.47
N TYR A 470 -5.00 16.16 9.54
CA TYR A 470 -5.03 17.12 10.66
C TYR A 470 -3.92 18.17 10.58
N GLY A 471 -3.13 18.19 9.50
CA GLY A 471 -1.99 19.08 9.34
C GLY A 471 -2.36 20.54 9.13
N ASP A 472 -1.41 21.40 9.42
CA ASP A 472 -1.50 22.84 9.14
C ASP A 472 -1.31 23.16 7.63
N GLY A 473 -0.89 22.18 6.84
CA GLY A 473 -0.78 22.27 5.38
C GLY A 473 0.32 23.21 4.91
N GLN A 474 0.00 24.09 3.98
CA GLN A 474 0.95 25.04 3.37
C GLN A 474 1.28 26.19 4.33
N ILE A 475 2.53 26.28 4.77
CA ILE A 475 3.00 27.27 5.74
C ILE A 475 4.18 28.04 5.15
N PHE A 476 3.99 29.31 4.85
CA PHE A 476 5.03 30.21 4.33
C PHE A 476 4.71 31.68 4.61
N ASN A 477 5.74 32.51 4.54
CA ASN A 477 5.56 33.96 4.61
C ASN A 477 5.17 34.49 3.22
N GLN A 478 3.97 34.99 3.06
CA GLN A 478 3.47 35.55 1.80
C GLN A 478 4.27 36.77 1.31
N LEU A 479 4.99 37.46 2.20
CA LEU A 479 5.85 38.58 1.85
C LEU A 479 7.25 38.15 1.40
N ASN A 480 7.60 36.89 1.65
CA ASN A 480 8.88 36.28 1.24
C ASN A 480 8.65 34.88 0.66
N PRO A 481 7.83 34.74 -0.41
CA PRO A 481 7.46 33.45 -0.95
C PRO A 481 8.63 32.78 -1.69
N LEU A 482 8.64 31.43 -1.76
CA LEU A 482 9.63 30.69 -2.56
C LEU A 482 9.57 31.03 -4.04
N TYR A 483 8.37 31.27 -4.55
CA TYR A 483 8.10 31.50 -5.97
C TYR A 483 7.29 32.80 -6.13
N PRO A 484 7.96 33.95 -6.16
CA PRO A 484 7.30 35.25 -6.35
C PRO A 484 6.50 35.31 -7.66
N GLY A 485 5.34 35.95 -7.61
CA GLY A 485 4.45 36.07 -8.74
C GLY A 485 3.52 34.86 -8.96
N LEU A 486 3.59 33.85 -8.10
CA LEU A 486 2.61 32.76 -8.09
C LEU A 486 1.44 33.11 -7.15
N SER A 487 0.26 32.75 -7.60
CA SER A 487 -0.99 32.98 -6.90
C SER A 487 -1.28 31.88 -5.87
N VAL A 488 -0.36 31.68 -4.91
CA VAL A 488 -0.44 30.67 -3.87
C VAL A 488 -0.77 31.32 -2.53
N ARG A 489 -1.63 30.70 -1.74
CA ARG A 489 -2.01 31.13 -0.39
C ARG A 489 -1.78 29.99 0.62
N PRO A 490 -1.47 30.32 1.89
CA PRO A 490 -1.46 29.31 2.96
C PRO A 490 -2.80 28.59 3.06
N ARG A 491 -2.79 27.28 3.22
CA ARG A 491 -3.98 26.44 3.37
C ARG A 491 -3.80 25.41 4.46
N LYS A 492 -4.79 25.29 5.34
CA LYS A 492 -4.82 24.26 6.39
C LYS A 492 -5.50 22.99 5.88
N TYR A 493 -4.82 21.85 5.96
CA TYR A 493 -5.42 20.56 5.62
C TYR A 493 -6.45 20.10 6.64
N SER A 494 -6.30 20.52 7.90
CA SER A 494 -7.26 20.22 8.96
C SER A 494 -8.67 20.77 8.69
N ALA A 495 -8.80 21.79 7.82
CA ALA A 495 -10.09 22.33 7.40
C ALA A 495 -10.83 21.41 6.38
N VAL A 496 -10.13 20.50 5.71
CA VAL A 496 -10.74 19.57 4.73
C VAL A 496 -11.57 18.52 5.46
N PRO A 497 -12.81 18.22 5.04
CA PRO A 497 -13.66 17.20 5.66
C PRO A 497 -13.03 15.81 5.62
N ALA A 498 -13.36 14.94 6.58
CA ALA A 498 -12.94 13.54 6.56
C ALA A 498 -13.63 12.77 5.44
N SER A 499 -12.91 11.85 4.81
CA SER A 499 -13.45 10.88 3.86
C SER A 499 -13.88 9.61 4.58
N HIS A 500 -15.07 9.10 4.30
CA HIS A 500 -15.60 7.85 4.84
C HIS A 500 -16.02 6.95 3.68
N ILE A 501 -15.45 5.75 3.60
CA ILE A 501 -15.81 4.74 2.62
C ILE A 501 -16.38 3.54 3.36
N LEU A 502 -17.62 3.17 3.07
CA LEU A 502 -18.25 1.94 3.57
C LEU A 502 -18.37 0.96 2.43
N SER A 503 -18.06 -0.30 2.69
CA SER A 503 -18.25 -1.36 1.70
C SER A 503 -18.78 -2.63 2.33
N GLU A 504 -19.59 -3.35 1.56
CA GLU A 504 -20.14 -4.65 1.89
C GLU A 504 -19.84 -5.63 0.76
N TYR A 505 -19.65 -6.90 1.07
CA TYR A 505 -19.35 -7.89 0.04
C TYR A 505 -19.87 -9.27 0.38
N ALA A 506 -20.16 -10.02 -0.68
CA ALA A 506 -20.51 -11.43 -0.63
C ALA A 506 -19.76 -12.18 -1.73
N GLU A 507 -19.12 -13.32 -1.39
CA GLU A 507 -18.36 -14.15 -2.32
C GLU A 507 -18.64 -15.62 -2.04
N GLU A 508 -19.01 -16.37 -3.06
CA GLU A 508 -19.12 -17.82 -3.04
C GLU A 508 -17.90 -18.45 -3.71
N ASN A 509 -17.24 -19.34 -2.99
CA ASN A 509 -16.23 -20.24 -3.50
C ASN A 509 -16.82 -21.64 -3.62
N PHE A 510 -17.04 -22.09 -4.84
CA PHE A 510 -17.70 -23.36 -5.15
C PHE A 510 -16.76 -24.28 -5.91
N GLY A 511 -16.64 -25.53 -5.45
CA GLY A 511 -15.85 -26.58 -6.09
C GLY A 511 -16.72 -27.81 -6.36
N LEU A 512 -16.73 -28.28 -7.61
CA LEU A 512 -17.48 -29.44 -8.05
C LEU A 512 -16.59 -30.44 -8.78
N SER A 513 -16.66 -31.72 -8.39
CA SER A 513 -16.03 -32.81 -9.11
C SER A 513 -17.03 -33.42 -10.11
N ILE A 514 -16.71 -33.36 -11.41
CA ILE A 514 -17.53 -33.89 -12.51
C ILE A 514 -16.77 -35.06 -13.15
N GLY A 515 -17.05 -36.26 -12.70
CA GLY A 515 -16.27 -37.43 -13.07
C GLY A 515 -14.80 -37.28 -12.58
N LYS A 516 -13.84 -37.23 -13.51
CA LYS A 516 -12.41 -37.01 -13.22
C LYS A 516 -11.99 -35.55 -13.41
N ASN A 517 -12.91 -34.64 -13.81
CA ASN A 517 -12.69 -33.22 -13.94
C ASN A 517 -13.01 -32.51 -12.63
N LYS A 518 -12.45 -31.30 -12.44
CA LYS A 518 -12.79 -30.43 -11.32
C LYS A 518 -13.13 -29.04 -11.85
N LEU A 519 -14.28 -28.52 -11.44
CA LEU A 519 -14.72 -27.15 -11.66
C LEU A 519 -14.54 -26.37 -10.35
N ASP A 520 -13.80 -25.28 -10.39
CA ASP A 520 -13.70 -24.30 -9.31
C ASP A 520 -14.30 -22.97 -9.76
N VAL A 521 -15.17 -22.40 -8.95
CA VAL A 521 -15.87 -21.13 -9.22
C VAL A 521 -15.67 -20.21 -8.02
N GLN A 522 -15.24 -18.99 -8.26
CA GLN A 522 -15.28 -17.91 -7.28
C GLN A 522 -16.12 -16.80 -7.88
N ALA A 523 -17.27 -16.49 -7.27
CA ALA A 523 -18.16 -15.46 -7.76
C ALA A 523 -18.65 -14.60 -6.60
N GLY A 524 -18.64 -13.30 -6.78
CA GLY A 524 -19.08 -12.37 -5.74
C GLY A 524 -19.32 -10.97 -6.25
N ALA A 525 -19.79 -10.13 -5.35
CA ALA A 525 -19.97 -8.71 -5.60
C ALA A 525 -19.58 -7.91 -4.35
N ARG A 526 -18.99 -6.75 -4.59
CA ARG A 526 -18.70 -5.74 -3.59
C ARG A 526 -19.51 -4.49 -3.88
N LEU A 527 -20.13 -3.95 -2.85
CA LEU A 527 -20.87 -2.69 -2.87
C LEU A 527 -20.05 -1.67 -2.07
N SER A 528 -19.78 -0.50 -2.66
CA SER A 528 -18.99 0.55 -2.00
C SER A 528 -19.67 1.91 -2.16
N THR A 529 -19.62 2.73 -1.11
CA THR A 529 -20.18 4.09 -1.11
C THR A 529 -19.34 5.02 -0.24
N MET A 530 -19.36 6.31 -0.58
CA MET A 530 -18.80 7.35 0.29
C MET A 530 -19.90 7.91 1.18
N LEU A 531 -19.65 7.95 2.49
CA LEU A 531 -20.55 8.51 3.49
C LEU A 531 -20.18 9.96 3.80
N ASN A 532 -21.09 10.69 4.44
CA ASN A 532 -20.87 12.05 4.95
C ASN A 532 -20.36 13.05 3.89
N LEU A 533 -20.80 12.89 2.66
CA LEU A 533 -20.46 13.75 1.54
C LEU A 533 -21.56 14.78 1.30
N SER A 534 -21.22 16.02 0.92
CA SER A 534 -22.19 17.04 0.55
C SER A 534 -23.06 16.60 -0.64
N ASP A 535 -24.34 16.99 -0.62
CA ASP A 535 -25.30 16.73 -1.70
C ASP A 535 -24.93 17.37 -3.05
N LYS A 536 -24.00 18.33 -3.04
CA LYS A 536 -23.45 18.91 -4.28
C LYS A 536 -22.67 17.88 -5.11
N TYR A 537 -22.08 16.88 -4.49
CA TYR A 537 -21.28 15.90 -5.21
C TYR A 537 -22.15 14.83 -5.88
N ALA A 538 -21.85 14.51 -7.12
CA ALA A 538 -22.46 13.39 -7.85
C ALA A 538 -22.22 12.01 -7.19
N LEU A 539 -21.26 11.94 -6.28
CA LEU A 539 -20.94 10.78 -5.44
C LEU A 539 -21.85 10.64 -4.22
N HIS A 540 -22.59 11.70 -3.85
CA HIS A 540 -23.48 11.68 -2.69
C HIS A 540 -24.52 10.57 -2.84
N ASN A 541 -24.64 9.68 -1.86
CA ASN A 541 -25.51 8.52 -1.86
C ASN A 541 -25.37 7.61 -3.10
N LYS A 542 -24.21 7.65 -3.78
CA LYS A 542 -23.91 6.81 -4.92
C LYS A 542 -23.29 5.49 -4.48
N TYR A 543 -23.89 4.39 -4.92
CA TYR A 543 -23.36 3.04 -4.69
C TYR A 543 -22.67 2.54 -5.96
N TYR A 544 -21.50 1.92 -5.78
CA TYR A 544 -20.73 1.26 -6.83
C TYR A 544 -20.72 -0.24 -6.57
N ILE A 545 -21.12 -1.00 -7.57
CA ILE A 545 -21.15 -2.47 -7.50
C ILE A 545 -20.02 -3.00 -8.36
N ASP A 546 -19.18 -3.86 -7.77
CA ASP A 546 -18.05 -4.53 -8.40
C ASP A 546 -18.29 -6.04 -8.45
N PRO A 547 -18.96 -6.55 -9.49
CA PRO A 547 -19.12 -7.99 -9.71
C PRO A 547 -17.77 -8.59 -10.14
N ARG A 548 -17.43 -9.76 -9.62
CA ARG A 548 -16.22 -10.52 -9.96
C ARG A 548 -16.56 -11.99 -10.05
N ILE A 549 -16.06 -12.63 -11.10
CA ILE A 549 -16.18 -14.07 -11.31
C ILE A 549 -14.88 -14.63 -11.87
N ASN A 550 -14.39 -15.69 -11.25
CA ASN A 550 -13.28 -16.49 -11.72
C ASN A 550 -13.73 -17.95 -11.82
N LEU A 551 -13.40 -18.60 -12.93
CA LEU A 551 -13.76 -19.98 -13.24
C LEU A 551 -12.46 -20.74 -13.53
N GLY A 552 -12.34 -21.97 -13.00
CA GLY A 552 -11.24 -22.87 -13.29
C GLY A 552 -11.74 -24.26 -13.62
N TRP A 553 -11.28 -24.80 -14.73
CA TRP A 553 -11.56 -26.18 -15.14
C TRP A 553 -10.27 -26.97 -15.16
N THR A 554 -10.17 -27.98 -14.29
CA THR A 554 -9.04 -28.90 -14.23
C THR A 554 -9.40 -30.19 -14.92
N PHE A 555 -8.67 -30.55 -15.97
CA PHE A 555 -8.84 -31.79 -16.72
C PHE A 555 -8.28 -32.99 -15.97
N PRO A 556 -8.73 -34.20 -16.28
CA PRO A 556 -8.11 -35.40 -15.77
C PRO A 556 -6.62 -35.45 -16.13
N ALA A 557 -5.81 -35.99 -15.24
CA ALA A 557 -4.41 -36.24 -15.57
C ALA A 557 -4.30 -37.18 -16.76
N ILE A 558 -3.45 -36.84 -17.74
CA ILE A 558 -3.22 -37.56 -18.99
C ILE A 558 -1.81 -38.15 -18.95
N ASP A 559 -1.65 -39.41 -19.39
CA ASP A 559 -0.32 -39.92 -19.67
C ASP A 559 0.18 -39.35 -21.01
N PHE A 560 1.25 -38.60 -20.96
CA PHE A 560 1.91 -38.03 -22.14
C PHE A 560 3.38 -38.46 -22.17
N LEU A 561 3.72 -39.32 -23.10
CA LEU A 561 5.07 -39.91 -23.24
C LEU A 561 5.58 -40.56 -21.94
N GLY A 562 4.74 -41.30 -21.23
CA GLY A 562 5.09 -41.96 -19.96
C GLY A 562 5.23 -41.01 -18.78
N LYS A 563 4.75 -39.77 -18.91
CA LYS A 563 4.75 -38.75 -17.85
C LYS A 563 3.35 -38.20 -17.63
N THR A 564 3.04 -37.91 -16.39
CA THR A 564 1.75 -37.30 -16.03
C THR A 564 1.68 -35.84 -16.47
N LEU A 565 0.73 -35.54 -17.33
CA LEU A 565 0.37 -34.15 -17.72
C LEU A 565 -0.93 -33.75 -17.03
N THR A 566 -0.90 -32.64 -16.30
CA THR A 566 -2.10 -31.99 -15.77
C THR A 566 -2.33 -30.66 -16.47
N ILE A 567 -3.59 -30.39 -16.81
CA ILE A 567 -4.02 -29.18 -17.52
C ILE A 567 -5.12 -28.50 -16.73
N GLN A 568 -4.98 -27.22 -16.51
CA GLN A 568 -6.04 -26.37 -15.98
C GLN A 568 -6.24 -25.17 -16.93
N ILE A 569 -7.51 -24.86 -17.24
CA ILE A 569 -7.89 -23.63 -17.93
C ILE A 569 -8.70 -22.80 -16.94
N ALA A 570 -8.33 -21.54 -16.79
CA ALA A 570 -9.04 -20.60 -15.94
C ALA A 570 -9.39 -19.33 -16.72
N GLY A 571 -10.47 -18.69 -16.34
CA GLY A 571 -10.89 -17.41 -16.91
C GLY A 571 -11.64 -16.58 -15.89
N GLY A 572 -11.59 -15.28 -16.05
CA GLY A 572 -12.24 -14.38 -15.12
C GLY A 572 -12.73 -13.09 -15.77
N TYR A 573 -13.74 -12.50 -15.14
CA TYR A 573 -14.23 -11.14 -15.37
C TYR A 573 -14.43 -10.43 -14.05
N GLY A 574 -14.03 -9.16 -13.98
CA GLY A 574 -14.27 -8.35 -12.79
C GLY A 574 -14.34 -6.86 -13.08
N GLU A 575 -15.21 -6.19 -12.36
CA GLU A 575 -15.22 -4.73 -12.28
C GLU A 575 -14.59 -4.28 -10.96
N HIS A 576 -13.87 -3.18 -11.02
CA HIS A 576 -13.08 -2.68 -9.90
C HIS A 576 -13.24 -1.17 -9.80
N THR A 577 -13.46 -0.68 -8.60
CA THR A 577 -13.71 0.73 -8.31
C THR A 577 -12.64 1.29 -7.39
N LYS A 578 -12.12 2.48 -7.72
CA LYS A 578 -11.26 3.34 -6.87
C LYS A 578 -11.99 4.64 -6.58
N MET A 579 -12.21 4.94 -5.30
CA MET A 579 -12.79 6.23 -4.89
C MET A 579 -11.76 7.35 -5.06
N PRO A 580 -12.21 8.59 -5.34
CA PRO A 580 -11.29 9.72 -5.42
C PRO A 580 -10.67 10.00 -4.04
N THR A 581 -9.40 10.42 -4.05
CA THR A 581 -8.68 10.84 -2.85
C THR A 581 -9.20 12.17 -2.33
N MET A 582 -8.84 12.53 -1.10
CA MET A 582 -9.22 13.82 -0.51
C MET A 582 -8.70 15.01 -1.33
N ASP A 583 -7.50 14.88 -1.90
CA ASP A 583 -6.93 15.93 -2.74
C ASP A 583 -7.74 16.16 -4.04
N TYR A 584 -8.22 15.09 -4.68
CA TYR A 584 -9.11 15.20 -5.84
C TYR A 584 -10.49 15.77 -5.50
N MET A 585 -10.99 15.49 -4.29
CA MET A 585 -12.31 15.96 -3.84
C MET A 585 -12.29 17.40 -3.40
N TYR A 586 -11.19 17.83 -2.78
CA TYR A 586 -11.06 19.13 -2.14
C TYR A 586 -9.78 19.85 -2.57
N PRO A 587 -9.66 20.20 -3.88
CA PRO A 587 -8.50 20.92 -4.38
C PRO A 587 -8.35 22.29 -3.74
N GLU A 588 -7.17 22.89 -3.86
CA GLU A 588 -6.93 24.24 -3.36
C GLU A 588 -7.66 25.30 -4.21
N PRO A 589 -8.18 26.37 -3.60
CA PRO A 589 -8.68 27.51 -4.36
C PRO A 589 -7.60 28.11 -5.24
N VAL A 590 -7.97 28.54 -6.43
CA VAL A 590 -7.08 29.19 -7.39
C VAL A 590 -7.30 30.70 -7.33
N TYR A 591 -6.21 31.42 -7.19
CA TYR A 591 -6.21 32.88 -7.14
C TYR A 591 -5.58 33.41 -8.44
N MET A 592 -6.24 34.36 -9.10
CA MET A 592 -5.75 35.02 -10.30
C MET A 592 -5.59 36.49 -9.97
N ASP A 593 -4.35 36.92 -9.79
CA ASP A 593 -3.99 38.28 -9.40
C ASP A 593 -3.57 39.05 -10.65
N LEU A 594 -4.47 39.85 -11.19
CA LEU A 594 -4.26 40.66 -12.39
C LEU A 594 -3.82 42.08 -12.00
N ILE A 595 -2.71 42.52 -12.60
CA ILE A 595 -2.14 43.86 -12.27
C ILE A 595 -2.93 44.93 -13.01
N GLU A 596 -3.65 45.76 -12.27
CA GLU A 596 -4.39 46.91 -12.81
C GLU A 596 -3.56 48.18 -12.86
N LEU A 597 -2.66 48.35 -11.90
CA LEU A 597 -1.70 49.46 -11.87
C LEU A 597 -0.35 48.95 -11.36
N ASN A 598 0.73 49.27 -12.04
CA ASN A 598 2.08 49.12 -11.55
C ASN A 598 2.84 50.44 -11.70
N TYR A 599 2.70 51.29 -10.67
CA TYR A 599 3.32 52.60 -10.65
C TYR A 599 4.68 52.55 -9.94
N TYR A 600 5.75 52.79 -10.69
CA TYR A 600 7.09 52.93 -10.16
C TYR A 600 7.44 54.37 -9.83
N HIS A 601 8.09 54.61 -8.67
CA HIS A 601 8.66 55.86 -8.30
C HIS A 601 10.03 55.63 -7.58
N PRO A 602 11.07 56.52 -7.73
CA PRO A 602 12.33 56.39 -7.00
C PRO A 602 12.13 56.31 -5.48
N ASN A 603 11.26 57.17 -4.94
CA ASN A 603 10.83 57.05 -3.53
C ASN A 603 9.84 55.86 -3.41
N ARG A 604 10.25 54.83 -2.70
CA ARG A 604 9.43 53.62 -2.51
C ARG A 604 8.07 53.88 -1.88
N TYR A 605 7.92 54.91 -1.08
CA TYR A 605 6.67 55.25 -0.38
C TYR A 605 5.60 55.79 -1.34
N TYR A 606 5.96 56.16 -2.56
CA TYR A 606 5.05 56.63 -3.61
C TYR A 606 4.74 55.60 -4.67
N ARG A 607 5.33 54.40 -4.55
CA ARG A 607 5.04 53.27 -5.45
C ARG A 607 3.69 52.67 -5.11
N ARG A 608 2.98 52.17 -6.13
CA ARG A 608 1.72 51.48 -5.94
C ARG A 608 1.58 50.36 -6.96
N ILE A 609 1.24 49.13 -6.49
CA ILE A 609 0.70 48.08 -7.32
C ILE A 609 -0.71 47.79 -6.86
N TYR A 610 -1.65 47.88 -7.79
CA TYR A 610 -3.06 47.63 -7.54
C TYR A 610 -3.50 46.43 -8.37
N LEU A 611 -4.21 45.48 -7.75
CA LEU A 611 -4.56 44.19 -8.31
C LEU A 611 -6.08 43.99 -8.31
N GLN A 612 -6.57 43.33 -9.37
CA GLN A 612 -7.85 42.61 -9.33
C GLN A 612 -7.54 41.14 -9.05
N THR A 613 -8.05 40.62 -7.94
CA THR A 613 -7.98 39.17 -7.67
C THR A 613 -9.30 38.49 -8.02
N TYR A 614 -9.24 37.38 -8.75
CA TYR A 614 -10.34 36.45 -8.94
C TYR A 614 -10.07 35.17 -8.18
N VAL A 615 -11.01 34.75 -7.34
CA VAL A 615 -10.91 33.48 -6.59
C VAL A 615 -11.80 32.45 -7.27
N LYS A 616 -11.22 31.29 -7.61
CA LYS A 616 -11.94 30.18 -8.26
C LYS A 616 -11.87 28.94 -7.39
N ASP A 617 -13.02 28.29 -7.24
CA ASP A 617 -13.11 26.95 -6.66
C ASP A 617 -12.95 25.93 -7.81
N PRO A 618 -11.82 25.18 -7.87
CA PRO A 618 -11.61 24.19 -8.93
C PRO A 618 -12.28 22.86 -8.62
N THR A 619 -13.09 22.75 -7.59
CA THR A 619 -13.79 21.52 -7.19
C THR A 619 -14.70 21.03 -8.30
N ASN A 620 -14.50 19.80 -8.73
CA ASN A 620 -15.40 19.13 -9.64
C ASN A 620 -16.47 18.34 -8.87
N TYR A 621 -17.62 18.93 -8.67
CA TYR A 621 -18.74 18.26 -7.99
C TYR A 621 -19.31 17.08 -8.79
N ASN A 622 -19.00 16.96 -10.11
CA ASN A 622 -19.40 15.84 -10.96
C ASN A 622 -18.38 14.69 -10.98
N ILE A 623 -17.32 14.76 -10.14
CA ILE A 623 -16.33 13.69 -10.04
C ILE A 623 -16.99 12.38 -9.64
N ARG A 624 -16.54 11.27 -10.23
CA ARG A 624 -17.02 9.91 -10.00
C ARG A 624 -15.85 9.02 -9.62
N ALA A 625 -16.16 7.84 -9.06
CA ALA A 625 -15.12 6.85 -8.84
C ALA A 625 -14.54 6.35 -10.17
N ALA A 626 -13.24 6.08 -10.18
CA ALA A 626 -12.60 5.44 -11.33
C ALA A 626 -12.99 3.95 -11.36
N ARG A 627 -13.32 3.45 -12.56
CA ARG A 627 -13.74 2.04 -12.76
C ARG A 627 -12.91 1.37 -13.83
N ASN A 628 -12.44 0.16 -13.53
CA ASN A 628 -11.70 -0.69 -14.46
C ASN A 628 -12.44 -2.03 -14.65
N LYS A 629 -12.55 -2.50 -15.90
CA LYS A 629 -13.07 -3.81 -16.27
C LYS A 629 -11.91 -4.70 -16.69
N LYS A 630 -11.80 -5.86 -16.06
CA LYS A 630 -10.72 -6.83 -16.31
C LYS A 630 -11.26 -8.13 -16.86
N TRP A 631 -10.52 -8.69 -17.83
CA TRP A 631 -10.73 -10.01 -18.41
C TRP A 631 -9.43 -10.78 -18.38
N GLU A 632 -9.51 -12.05 -18.01
CA GLU A 632 -8.39 -12.96 -18.06
C GLU A 632 -8.77 -14.31 -18.66
N LEU A 633 -7.85 -14.90 -19.42
CA LEU A 633 -7.86 -16.28 -19.81
C LEU A 633 -6.48 -16.88 -19.56
N ARG A 634 -6.43 -17.96 -18.80
CA ARG A 634 -5.20 -18.57 -18.35
C ARG A 634 -5.19 -20.07 -18.63
N GLY A 635 -4.03 -20.58 -19.06
CA GLY A 635 -3.74 -22.00 -19.19
C GLY A 635 -2.54 -22.38 -18.33
N ASP A 636 -2.70 -23.37 -17.47
CA ASP A 636 -1.65 -23.99 -16.66
C ASP A 636 -1.41 -25.42 -17.12
N PHE A 637 -0.16 -25.73 -17.47
CA PHE A 637 0.29 -27.03 -17.92
C PHE A 637 1.39 -27.52 -17.00
N ASN A 638 1.24 -28.70 -16.44
CA ASN A 638 2.28 -29.34 -15.62
C ASN A 638 2.59 -30.72 -16.14
N LEU A 639 3.80 -30.91 -16.70
CA LEU A 639 4.32 -32.16 -17.19
C LEU A 639 5.41 -32.65 -16.25
N ALA A 640 5.11 -33.67 -15.44
CA ALA A 640 6.06 -34.30 -14.51
C ALA A 640 6.83 -33.28 -13.65
N GLY A 641 6.16 -32.21 -13.18
CA GLY A 641 6.74 -31.14 -12.36
C GLY A 641 7.27 -29.92 -13.13
N ASN A 642 7.47 -30.04 -14.46
CA ASN A 642 7.74 -28.85 -15.28
C ASN A 642 6.43 -28.11 -15.53
N ARG A 643 6.40 -26.82 -15.22
CA ARG A 643 5.18 -26.03 -15.27
C ARG A 643 5.29 -24.88 -16.28
N LEU A 644 4.27 -24.74 -17.11
CA LEU A 644 4.04 -23.58 -17.97
C LEU A 644 2.71 -22.95 -17.61
N SER A 645 2.72 -21.66 -17.29
CA SER A 645 1.52 -20.83 -17.14
C SER A 645 1.54 -19.76 -18.22
N VAL A 646 0.43 -19.58 -18.92
CA VAL A 646 0.25 -18.53 -19.92
C VAL A 646 -1.08 -17.82 -19.62
N THR A 647 -1.05 -16.51 -19.52
CA THR A 647 -2.23 -15.68 -19.25
C THR A 647 -2.36 -14.60 -20.30
N TYR A 648 -3.50 -14.55 -20.98
CA TYR A 648 -3.95 -13.40 -21.75
C TYR A 648 -4.82 -12.53 -20.85
N PHE A 649 -4.58 -11.21 -20.87
CA PHE A 649 -5.38 -10.26 -20.11
C PHE A 649 -5.79 -9.06 -20.94
N ARG A 650 -6.91 -8.44 -20.55
CA ARG A 650 -7.38 -7.15 -21.03
C ARG A 650 -7.97 -6.35 -19.89
N GLU A 651 -7.62 -5.06 -19.83
CA GLU A 651 -8.12 -4.11 -18.84
C GLU A 651 -8.58 -2.84 -19.57
N ASP A 652 -9.81 -2.41 -19.27
CA ASP A 652 -10.45 -1.24 -19.89
C ASP A 652 -10.92 -0.28 -18.79
N MET A 653 -10.25 0.87 -18.63
CA MET A 653 -10.62 1.95 -17.72
C MET A 653 -10.91 3.22 -18.51
N ASN A 654 -12.16 3.73 -18.43
CA ASN A 654 -12.62 4.93 -19.16
C ASN A 654 -12.94 6.10 -18.23
N SER A 655 -12.65 5.99 -16.94
CA SER A 655 -13.06 6.96 -15.92
C SER A 655 -11.93 7.23 -14.91
N GLY A 656 -10.67 7.06 -15.34
CA GLY A 656 -9.51 7.40 -14.53
C GLY A 656 -9.46 8.89 -14.22
N PHE A 657 -8.83 9.25 -13.12
CA PHE A 657 -8.65 10.63 -12.71
C PHE A 657 -7.61 11.33 -13.60
N ARG A 658 -7.90 12.57 -13.96
CA ARG A 658 -7.03 13.39 -14.79
C ARG A 658 -7.22 14.86 -14.49
N SER A 659 -6.13 15.60 -14.45
CA SER A 659 -6.15 17.06 -14.42
C SER A 659 -6.57 17.59 -15.81
N THR A 660 -7.48 18.53 -15.85
CA THR A 660 -8.01 19.15 -17.08
C THR A 660 -7.99 20.66 -16.90
N ALA A 661 -7.42 21.37 -17.86
CA ALA A 661 -7.38 22.82 -17.84
C ALA A 661 -8.73 23.42 -18.25
N ILE A 662 -9.14 24.44 -17.50
CA ILE A 662 -10.31 25.30 -17.78
C ILE A 662 -9.79 26.68 -18.14
N TYR A 663 -10.18 27.19 -19.28
CA TYR A 663 -9.78 28.51 -19.79
C TYR A 663 -10.93 29.47 -19.69
N ASN A 664 -10.70 30.64 -19.10
CA ASN A 664 -11.67 31.72 -19.01
C ASN A 664 -10.99 33.06 -19.33
N SER A 665 -11.77 33.98 -19.89
CA SER A 665 -11.38 35.37 -20.07
C SER A 665 -11.77 36.15 -18.81
N TYR A 666 -10.84 36.94 -18.28
CA TYR A 666 -11.03 37.76 -17.09
C TYR A 666 -10.84 39.24 -17.47
N SER A 667 -11.80 40.05 -17.09
CA SER A 667 -11.78 41.49 -17.36
C SER A 667 -11.20 42.23 -16.17
N PHE A 668 -10.31 43.17 -16.39
CA PHE A 668 -9.74 44.03 -15.36
C PHE A 668 -9.44 45.41 -15.91
N LYS A 669 -9.29 46.40 -15.02
CA LYS A 669 -8.92 47.77 -15.39
C LYS A 669 -7.41 47.86 -15.60
N ASN A 670 -7.00 48.51 -16.65
CA ASN A 670 -5.61 48.89 -16.83
C ASN A 670 -5.54 50.41 -16.67
N TYR A 671 -5.08 50.85 -15.50
CA TYR A 671 -4.98 52.29 -15.18
C TYR A 671 -3.79 52.92 -15.88
N ASP A 672 -4.04 54.11 -16.46
CA ASP A 672 -2.99 54.92 -17.09
C ASP A 672 -2.44 55.96 -16.13
N ALA A 673 -1.20 55.77 -15.69
CA ALA A 673 -0.46 56.66 -14.82
C ALA A 673 0.53 57.57 -15.60
N SER A 674 0.50 57.60 -16.92
CA SER A 674 1.46 58.35 -17.77
C SER A 674 1.33 59.86 -17.57
N GLY A 675 0.16 60.32 -17.17
CA GLY A 675 -0.11 61.76 -16.90
C GLY A 675 0.41 62.26 -15.54
N ILE A 676 1.01 61.38 -14.71
CA ILE A 676 1.52 61.78 -13.39
C ILE A 676 2.93 62.38 -13.54
N ASP A 677 3.13 63.59 -13.09
CA ASP A 677 4.46 64.15 -12.91
C ASP A 677 5.11 63.62 -11.63
N ALA A 678 6.07 62.71 -11.80
CA ALA A 678 6.76 62.07 -10.69
C ALA A 678 7.47 63.08 -9.74
N ASN A 679 7.77 64.27 -10.17
CA ASN A 679 8.46 65.27 -9.34
C ASN A 679 7.51 66.01 -8.41
N THR A 680 6.20 65.93 -8.66
CA THR A 680 5.19 66.70 -7.91
C THR A 680 4.37 65.85 -6.94
N ILE A 681 4.38 64.53 -7.08
CA ILE A 681 3.59 63.68 -6.19
C ILE A 681 4.17 63.59 -4.78
N THR A 682 3.27 63.58 -3.80
CA THR A 682 3.60 63.43 -2.37
C THR A 682 3.04 62.18 -1.71
N SER A 683 2.33 61.35 -2.47
CA SER A 683 1.72 60.10 -2.04
C SER A 683 1.59 59.15 -3.23
N PRO A 684 1.35 57.84 -3.02
CA PRO A 684 1.00 56.92 -4.10
C PRO A 684 -0.20 57.43 -4.91
N PRO A 685 -0.24 57.21 -6.25
CA PRO A 685 -1.36 57.62 -7.09
C PRO A 685 -2.71 57.09 -6.57
N ASP A 686 -3.73 57.94 -6.54
CA ASP A 686 -5.09 57.52 -6.22
C ASP A 686 -5.74 56.90 -7.48
N VAL A 687 -6.01 55.58 -7.47
CA VAL A 687 -6.64 54.87 -8.60
C VAL A 687 -8.02 55.45 -8.96
N ALA A 688 -8.74 56.05 -8.00
CA ALA A 688 -10.05 56.65 -8.25
C ALA A 688 -9.96 57.88 -9.19
N THR A 689 -8.80 58.48 -9.30
CA THR A 689 -8.56 59.67 -10.15
C THR A 689 -7.91 59.35 -11.48
N LEU A 690 -7.45 58.11 -11.68
CA LEU A 690 -6.74 57.70 -12.89
C LEU A 690 -7.71 57.27 -14.00
N PRO A 691 -7.43 57.66 -15.25
CA PRO A 691 -8.12 57.03 -16.38
C PRO A 691 -7.74 55.59 -16.52
N TYR A 692 -8.65 54.74 -17.00
CA TYR A 692 -8.39 53.33 -17.27
C TYR A 692 -9.04 52.88 -18.57
N THR A 693 -8.50 51.76 -19.08
CA THR A 693 -9.11 50.98 -20.15
C THR A 693 -9.43 49.56 -19.61
N MET A 694 -10.57 49.01 -20.05
CA MET A 694 -10.87 47.61 -19.74
C MET A 694 -10.02 46.69 -20.62
N GLN A 695 -9.32 45.77 -19.99
CA GLN A 695 -8.58 44.71 -20.64
C GLN A 695 -9.17 43.35 -20.30
N ASN A 696 -8.96 42.42 -21.24
CA ASN A 696 -9.34 41.01 -21.05
C ASN A 696 -8.11 40.14 -21.22
N GLU A 697 -7.89 39.25 -20.28
CA GLU A 697 -6.77 38.33 -20.32
C GLU A 697 -7.27 36.88 -20.17
N LEU A 698 -6.71 35.98 -21.00
CA LEU A 698 -7.05 34.58 -20.95
C LEU A 698 -6.19 33.87 -19.89
N HIS A 699 -6.81 33.37 -18.85
CA HIS A 699 -6.15 32.56 -17.83
C HIS A 699 -6.75 31.17 -17.76
N SER A 700 -5.95 30.23 -17.24
CA SER A 700 -6.40 28.87 -17.03
C SER A 700 -6.13 28.41 -15.59
N TYR A 701 -6.96 27.51 -15.13
CA TYR A 701 -6.73 26.71 -13.95
C TYR A 701 -7.09 25.27 -14.22
N THR A 702 -6.64 24.36 -13.35
CA THR A 702 -6.90 22.93 -13.52
C THR A 702 -7.96 22.44 -12.54
N THR A 703 -8.76 21.48 -12.99
CA THR A 703 -9.69 20.72 -12.17
C THR A 703 -9.50 19.23 -12.42
N THR A 704 -9.80 18.39 -11.44
CA THR A 704 -9.75 16.94 -11.62
C THR A 704 -11.03 16.44 -12.27
N THR A 705 -10.89 15.65 -13.33
CA THR A 705 -12.00 15.02 -14.06
C THR A 705 -11.79 13.51 -14.17
N ASN A 706 -12.84 12.78 -14.60
CA ASN A 706 -12.75 11.36 -14.98
C ASN A 706 -12.40 11.20 -16.46
N GLY A 707 -11.48 11.99 -16.97
CA GLY A 707 -11.13 12.05 -18.40
C GLY A 707 -10.00 11.12 -18.84
N SER A 708 -9.38 10.37 -17.92
CA SER A 708 -8.33 9.41 -18.25
C SER A 708 -8.90 8.10 -18.77
N CYS A 709 -8.46 7.67 -19.94
CA CYS A 709 -8.78 6.37 -20.54
C CYS A 709 -7.51 5.53 -20.63
N THR A 710 -7.56 4.33 -20.06
CA THR A 710 -6.44 3.39 -20.09
C THR A 710 -6.93 2.04 -20.61
N TYR A 711 -6.29 1.56 -21.68
CA TYR A 711 -6.55 0.26 -22.27
C TYR A 711 -5.27 -0.57 -22.25
N LYS A 712 -5.29 -1.69 -21.54
CA LYS A 712 -4.16 -2.60 -21.44
C LYS A 712 -4.56 -3.97 -21.97
N LYS A 713 -3.70 -4.59 -22.74
CA LYS A 713 -3.82 -5.98 -23.16
C LYS A 713 -2.43 -6.60 -23.31
N GLY A 714 -2.30 -7.86 -22.97
CA GLY A 714 -1.00 -8.51 -23.06
C GLY A 714 -1.09 -10.00 -22.80
N ILE A 715 0.06 -10.65 -22.94
CA ILE A 715 0.27 -12.07 -22.60
C ILE A 715 1.39 -12.14 -21.61
N GLU A 716 1.12 -12.70 -20.42
CA GLU A 716 2.12 -13.04 -19.43
C GLU A 716 2.40 -14.55 -19.49
N TYR A 717 3.65 -14.94 -19.32
CA TYR A 717 4.00 -16.35 -19.23
C TYR A 717 5.07 -16.60 -18.17
N THR A 718 5.00 -17.80 -17.57
CA THR A 718 6.02 -18.31 -16.64
C THR A 718 6.23 -19.77 -16.93
N PHE A 719 7.48 -20.14 -17.24
CA PHE A 719 7.91 -21.51 -17.39
C PHE A 719 8.91 -21.86 -16.30
N SER A 720 8.67 -22.94 -15.56
CA SER A 720 9.57 -23.44 -14.50
C SER A 720 9.83 -24.92 -14.70
N THR A 721 11.09 -25.30 -14.66
CA THR A 721 11.49 -26.73 -14.74
C THR A 721 11.48 -27.39 -13.36
N ILE A 722 11.54 -28.70 -13.31
CA ILE A 722 11.99 -29.44 -12.12
C ILE A 722 13.45 -29.08 -11.83
N ARG A 723 13.90 -29.34 -10.62
CA ARG A 723 15.31 -29.20 -10.26
C ARG A 723 16.13 -30.27 -11.01
N PHE A 724 17.15 -29.85 -11.73
CA PHE A 724 18.12 -30.74 -12.39
C PHE A 724 19.05 -31.32 -11.33
N PRO A 725 19.02 -32.65 -11.06
CA PRO A 725 19.75 -33.22 -9.91
C PRO A 725 21.27 -33.11 -10.03
N ILE A 726 21.81 -33.09 -11.26
CA ILE A 726 23.26 -33.06 -11.52
C ILE A 726 23.86 -31.72 -11.10
N ILE A 727 23.19 -30.61 -11.44
CA ILE A 727 23.66 -29.24 -11.19
C ILE A 727 22.90 -28.55 -10.06
N ASN A 728 21.96 -29.25 -9.44
CA ASN A 728 21.12 -28.74 -8.35
C ASN A 728 20.41 -27.42 -8.67
N THR A 729 20.05 -27.17 -9.93
CA THR A 729 19.52 -25.91 -10.43
C THR A 729 18.13 -26.10 -11.03
N ARG A 730 17.27 -25.10 -10.84
CA ARG A 730 15.97 -24.96 -11.52
C ARG A 730 16.07 -23.80 -12.49
N LEU A 731 15.49 -23.95 -13.68
CA LEU A 731 15.34 -22.86 -14.64
C LEU A 731 13.92 -22.31 -14.52
N THR A 732 13.81 -20.99 -14.34
CA THR A 732 12.55 -20.25 -14.44
C THR A 732 12.70 -19.16 -15.49
N ILE A 733 11.77 -19.10 -16.44
CA ILE A 733 11.69 -18.10 -17.49
C ILE A 733 10.32 -17.43 -17.36
N ASN A 734 10.29 -16.15 -17.23
CA ASN A 734 9.06 -15.39 -17.18
C ASN A 734 9.14 -14.19 -18.15
N GLY A 735 7.98 -13.68 -18.55
CA GLY A 735 7.89 -12.50 -19.40
C GLY A 735 6.44 -12.03 -19.54
N ALA A 736 6.31 -10.82 -20.09
CA ALA A 736 5.04 -10.19 -20.41
C ALA A 736 5.12 -9.45 -21.74
#